data_97f7c97912eb4b61c6826c099d8f14c6
#
_entry.id   97f7c97912eb4b61c6826c099d8f14c6
#
_cell.length_a   1.000
_cell.length_b   1.000
_cell.length_c   1.000
_cell.angle_alpha   90.00
_cell.angle_beta   90.00
_cell.angle_gamma   90.00
#
_symmetry.space_group_name_H-M   'P 1'
#
loop_
_entity.id
_entity.type
_entity.pdbx_description
1 polymer ?
#
loop_
_entity_poly.entity_id
_entity_poly.type
_entity_poly.pdbx_seq_one_letter_code
_entity_poly.pdbx_strand_id
1 'polypeptide(L)'
;MAKDNKGLTPMMRQFFSMKEKHPDALMLFRCGDFYETYCDDAIEASKILGITLTRRNNGAAAGDEMAGFPHHALDTFLPKLIRAGKRVAICDQLEDPKKKREALKGQRGLSAEDKMVKRGITELVTPGIAMGDNVLNYKENNFLAAVHFGKGACGVSFLDISTGEFLVGEGTFDYVEKLIGNFSPKEVLYERSRKADFDRYFGTRMCVYEMEDWVFTDLSARQKLLKHFGTKNLKGFGVDHLNNGVIAAGAIMQYLEQTQHTHISHITSLARIEEEKYVRLDRFTIRSLELVAPMQEDGLSLLGVVDRTITPMGGRMLHRWLVFPLKDVKPINERLDIVEYYFREPDFRHCLDDQLHRMGDLERIISRVAAGRVSPREVVQLKNALSAIQPIKSACLYSSNEALKRVGEQLNLCESIRDRIEQEIMPDPPQLVAKGGVIAHGFNAELDELRSIRENGKQVLLDIQEKEAAKTGINSLKIGFNNIFGYYLEVRNTFKNKVPQDWIRKQTLAQAERYITPELKEYEAKILGADEKILILEARLFNELVQDMQEYIPQIQINANLLARLDCLLAFANIAEENKYVRPMVDDSMVIDIKKGRHPVIETQLPLGEQYIPNDVYLDNEQQQIMMITGPNMAGKSALLRQTALIVLLAQVGCFVPAESARIGLVDKVFTRVGASDNISLGESTFMVEMTEAANILNSVTPRSLVLFDELGRGTSTYDGISIAWAIVEYLHEQPRATARTLFATHYHELNEMAKNFHRIKNFNVSVKEVNGKIIFLRKLERGGSEHSFGIHVADIAGMPKSIVKRANIVLKELEADNAQVGSVGKPSAEKLEQSREGVQLSFFQLDDPVLTQIRDEIIGLDINNLTPVEALNKLNEIKRIVLPNSKNK
;
A
#
# COMPACT_ATOMS: atom_id res chain seq x y z
N MET A 1 23.75 23.78 -9.72
CA MET A 1 24.73 24.87 -9.96
C MET A 1 25.93 24.62 -9.08
N ALA A 2 27.10 24.32 -9.64
CA ALA A 2 28.35 24.18 -8.89
C ALA A 2 28.77 25.58 -8.37
N LYS A 3 28.53 25.83 -7.09
CA LYS A 3 29.11 27.02 -6.41
C LYS A 3 30.61 26.82 -6.33
N ASP A 4 31.37 27.82 -6.76
CA ASP A 4 32.82 27.87 -6.66
C ASP A 4 33.25 27.52 -5.22
N ASN A 5 34.01 26.45 -5.03
CA ASN A 5 34.44 25.92 -3.72
C ASN A 5 35.35 26.84 -2.92
N LYS A 6 35.71 28.02 -3.47
CA LYS A 6 36.60 29.03 -2.83
C LYS A 6 35.81 29.81 -1.77
N GLY A 7 36.08 29.50 -0.49
CA GLY A 7 35.51 30.20 0.65
C GLY A 7 34.52 29.47 1.51
N LEU A 8 34.06 28.26 1.10
CA LEU A 8 33.17 27.43 1.91
C LEU A 8 33.88 26.87 3.16
N THR A 9 33.14 26.80 4.27
CA THR A 9 33.68 26.12 5.48
C THR A 9 33.90 24.63 5.18
N PRO A 10 34.85 23.95 5.84
CA PRO A 10 35.09 22.53 5.62
C PRO A 10 33.81 21.66 5.75
N MET A 11 32.91 22.02 6.66
CA MET A 11 31.64 21.34 6.91
C MET A 11 30.71 21.48 5.67
N MET A 12 30.62 22.68 5.09
CA MET A 12 29.78 22.91 3.88
C MET A 12 30.36 22.21 2.66
N ARG A 13 31.68 22.07 2.56
CA ARG A 13 32.33 21.28 1.51
C ARG A 13 31.90 19.80 1.62
N GLN A 14 31.86 19.23 2.84
CA GLN A 14 31.32 17.86 3.03
C GLN A 14 29.87 17.77 2.61
N PHE A 15 29.04 18.74 3.01
CA PHE A 15 27.61 18.75 2.64
C PHE A 15 27.42 18.78 1.12
N PHE A 16 28.03 19.74 0.43
CA PHE A 16 27.88 19.86 -1.03
C PHE A 16 28.46 18.66 -1.78
N SER A 17 29.59 18.09 -1.35
CA SER A 17 30.17 16.88 -1.94
C SER A 17 29.24 15.66 -1.82
N MET A 18 28.45 15.58 -0.77
CA MET A 18 27.45 14.51 -0.62
C MET A 18 26.17 14.83 -1.41
N LYS A 19 25.73 16.09 -1.39
CA LYS A 19 24.57 16.55 -2.15
C LYS A 19 24.77 16.39 -3.66
N GLU A 20 25.98 16.60 -4.16
CA GLU A 20 26.32 16.39 -5.57
C GLU A 20 26.16 14.94 -6.02
N LYS A 21 26.35 13.97 -5.11
CA LYS A 21 26.13 12.53 -5.38
C LYS A 21 24.66 12.14 -5.35
N HIS A 22 23.83 12.87 -4.61
CA HIS A 22 22.40 12.63 -4.45
C HIS A 22 21.61 13.94 -4.59
N PRO A 23 21.60 14.54 -5.79
CA PRO A 23 21.00 15.85 -6.01
C PRO A 23 19.49 15.87 -5.80
N ASP A 24 18.85 14.73 -5.99
CA ASP A 24 17.42 14.48 -5.88
C ASP A 24 16.95 14.15 -4.46
N ALA A 25 17.86 13.90 -3.51
CA ALA A 25 17.52 13.57 -2.13
C ALA A 25 17.63 14.79 -1.21
N LEU A 26 16.63 15.03 -0.37
CA LEU A 26 16.69 15.99 0.72
C LEU A 26 17.70 15.50 1.77
N MET A 27 18.74 16.28 2.03
CA MET A 27 19.82 15.86 2.91
C MET A 27 19.62 16.32 4.35
N LEU A 28 19.52 15.38 5.28
CA LEU A 28 19.56 15.61 6.71
C LEU A 28 20.99 15.40 7.20
N PHE A 29 21.69 16.50 7.46
CA PHE A 29 23.12 16.50 7.78
C PHE A 29 23.36 16.69 9.27
N ARG A 30 23.97 15.72 9.93
CA ARG A 30 24.19 15.73 11.38
C ARG A 30 25.21 16.79 11.80
N CYS A 31 24.78 17.78 12.59
CA CYS A 31 25.60 18.83 13.17
C CYS A 31 25.44 18.84 14.69
N GLY A 32 26.31 18.12 15.40
CA GLY A 32 26.19 17.96 16.86
C GLY A 32 24.90 17.26 17.25
N ASP A 33 24.03 17.94 17.98
CA ASP A 33 22.75 17.39 18.45
C ASP A 33 21.57 17.66 17.50
N PHE A 34 21.85 18.20 16.29
CA PHE A 34 20.82 18.53 15.30
C PHE A 34 21.06 17.80 13.99
N TYR A 35 19.97 17.53 13.26
CA TYR A 35 19.97 17.37 11.83
C TYR A 35 19.64 18.70 11.20
N GLU A 36 20.54 19.18 10.34
CA GLU A 36 20.41 20.45 9.62
C GLU A 36 20.29 20.16 8.12
N THR A 37 19.54 20.98 7.43
CA THR A 37 19.41 20.97 5.98
C THR A 37 19.59 22.38 5.44
N TYR A 38 20.07 22.54 4.20
CA TYR A 38 20.50 23.81 3.65
C TYR A 38 19.94 24.06 2.26
N CYS A 39 19.94 25.33 1.85
CA CYS A 39 19.50 25.82 0.53
C CYS A 39 18.05 25.36 0.21
N ASP A 40 17.81 24.86 -1.01
CA ASP A 40 16.49 24.40 -1.46
C ASP A 40 15.91 23.30 -0.56
N ASP A 41 16.76 22.40 -0.06
CA ASP A 41 16.34 21.35 0.88
C ASP A 41 15.78 21.93 2.17
N ALA A 42 16.35 23.06 2.67
CA ALA A 42 15.86 23.73 3.87
C ALA A 42 14.49 24.39 3.66
N ILE A 43 14.28 25.01 2.50
CA ILE A 43 13.02 25.63 2.14
C ILE A 43 11.91 24.56 2.07
N GLU A 44 12.23 23.45 1.43
CA GLU A 44 11.30 22.34 1.26
C GLU A 44 11.00 21.65 2.58
N ALA A 45 12.04 21.32 3.37
CA ALA A 45 11.87 20.72 4.69
C ALA A 45 11.07 21.62 5.64
N SER A 46 11.35 22.92 5.67
CA SER A 46 10.61 23.89 6.48
C SER A 46 9.12 23.89 6.14
N LYS A 47 8.78 23.86 4.84
CA LYS A 47 7.40 23.85 4.35
C LYS A 47 6.66 22.56 4.75
N ILE A 48 7.30 21.40 4.60
CA ILE A 48 6.67 20.09 4.89
C ILE A 48 6.56 19.85 6.40
N LEU A 49 7.62 20.17 7.14
CA LEU A 49 7.72 19.85 8.57
C LEU A 49 7.09 20.92 9.47
N GLY A 50 6.83 22.12 8.95
CA GLY A 50 6.37 23.28 9.74
C GLY A 50 7.43 23.80 10.72
N ILE A 51 8.73 23.61 10.43
CA ILE A 51 9.85 24.10 11.24
C ILE A 51 10.35 25.45 10.73
N THR A 52 11.00 26.23 11.61
CA THR A 52 11.49 27.57 11.29
C THR A 52 12.61 27.52 10.25
N LEU A 53 12.40 28.29 9.16
CA LEU A 53 13.46 28.56 8.19
C LEU A 53 14.32 29.74 8.69
N THR A 54 15.61 29.51 8.81
CA THR A 54 16.60 30.49 9.26
C THR A 54 17.65 30.72 8.18
N ARG A 55 18.56 31.67 8.39
CA ARG A 55 19.72 31.92 7.51
C ARG A 55 21.00 31.69 8.26
N ARG A 56 21.95 31.10 7.57
CA ARG A 56 23.27 30.85 8.12
C ARG A 56 24.09 32.16 8.19
N ASN A 57 24.75 32.39 9.35
CA ASN A 57 25.46 33.65 9.58
C ASN A 57 27.00 33.56 9.40
N ASN A 58 27.56 32.37 9.06
CA ASN A 58 29.02 32.14 9.09
C ASN A 58 29.59 31.69 7.73
N GLY A 59 30.72 32.31 7.30
CA GLY A 59 31.50 31.91 6.14
C GLY A 59 30.90 32.35 4.79
N ALA A 60 31.43 31.84 3.70
CA ALA A 60 30.98 32.15 2.34
C ALA A 60 29.57 31.63 2.01
N ALA A 61 29.00 30.80 2.86
CA ALA A 61 27.61 30.37 2.84
C ALA A 61 26.71 31.26 3.72
N ALA A 62 27.18 32.44 4.14
CA ALA A 62 26.39 33.42 4.88
C ALA A 62 25.23 33.91 3.99
N GLY A 63 24.02 33.73 4.50
CA GLY A 63 22.77 34.06 3.78
C GLY A 63 22.07 32.86 3.14
N ASP A 64 22.68 31.67 3.07
CA ASP A 64 21.99 30.45 2.63
C ASP A 64 20.92 30.06 3.66
N GLU A 65 19.78 29.63 3.16
CA GLU A 65 18.65 29.14 3.95
C GLU A 65 19.09 27.88 4.72
N MET A 66 18.60 27.76 5.94
CA MET A 66 18.87 26.63 6.84
C MET A 66 17.60 26.30 7.64
N ALA A 67 17.33 25.03 7.78
CA ALA A 67 16.33 24.50 8.70
C ALA A 67 16.92 23.30 9.44
N GLY A 68 16.42 22.99 10.63
CA GLY A 68 16.93 21.86 11.39
C GLY A 68 16.06 21.53 12.58
N PHE A 69 16.26 20.31 13.09
CA PHE A 69 15.58 19.79 14.27
C PHE A 69 16.54 18.93 15.11
N PRO A 70 16.26 18.73 16.42
CA PRO A 70 17.09 17.89 17.28
C PRO A 70 17.16 16.45 16.74
N HIS A 71 18.35 15.84 16.77
CA HIS A 71 18.57 14.52 16.19
C HIS A 71 17.66 13.41 16.77
N HIS A 72 17.33 13.49 18.06
CA HIS A 72 16.42 12.54 18.70
C HIS A 72 14.97 12.66 18.22
N ALA A 73 14.63 13.70 17.46
CA ALA A 73 13.32 13.88 16.85
C ALA A 73 13.25 13.34 15.40
N LEU A 74 14.29 12.65 14.91
CA LEU A 74 14.32 12.06 13.56
C LEU A 74 13.08 11.18 13.31
N ASP A 75 12.75 10.30 14.25
CA ASP A 75 11.59 9.39 14.16
C ASP A 75 10.24 10.11 14.05
N THR A 76 10.18 11.38 14.43
CA THR A 76 8.97 12.21 14.31
C THR A 76 8.89 12.95 12.97
N PHE A 77 10.04 13.44 12.47
CA PHE A 77 10.09 14.29 11.28
C PHE A 77 10.35 13.54 9.98
N LEU A 78 11.16 12.49 9.99
CA LEU A 78 11.44 11.65 8.81
C LEU A 78 10.15 11.10 8.18
N PRO A 79 9.18 10.54 8.94
CA PRO A 79 7.93 10.06 8.35
C PRO A 79 7.14 11.11 7.57
N LYS A 80 7.17 12.36 8.01
CA LYS A 80 6.46 13.45 7.31
C LYS A 80 7.08 13.75 5.95
N LEU A 81 8.42 13.72 5.86
CA LEU A 81 9.14 13.92 4.61
C LEU A 81 8.86 12.78 3.62
N ILE A 82 8.94 11.53 4.10
CA ILE A 82 8.70 10.35 3.28
C ILE A 82 7.25 10.29 2.79
N ARG A 83 6.25 10.57 3.65
CA ARG A 83 4.84 10.66 3.26
C ARG A 83 4.55 11.79 2.26
N ALA A 84 5.35 12.84 2.28
CA ALA A 84 5.31 13.89 1.26
C ALA A 84 6.00 13.49 -0.06
N GLY A 85 6.40 12.22 -0.22
CA GLY A 85 7.04 11.69 -1.43
C GLY A 85 8.51 12.09 -1.59
N LYS A 86 9.19 12.53 -0.51
CA LYS A 86 10.59 12.95 -0.59
C LYS A 86 11.54 11.80 -0.36
N ARG A 87 12.62 11.77 -1.12
CA ARG A 87 13.80 10.94 -0.87
C ARG A 87 14.68 11.67 0.14
N VAL A 88 15.09 11.01 1.20
CA VAL A 88 15.84 11.62 2.31
C VAL A 88 17.15 10.90 2.52
N ALA A 89 18.26 11.62 2.39
CA ALA A 89 19.59 11.12 2.69
C ALA A 89 19.95 11.49 4.15
N ILE A 90 20.09 10.48 5.00
CA ILE A 90 20.52 10.65 6.38
C ILE A 90 22.05 10.61 6.40
N CYS A 91 22.64 11.71 6.83
CA CYS A 91 24.09 11.87 6.89
C CYS A 91 24.53 11.99 8.35
N ASP A 92 25.15 10.95 8.88
CA ASP A 92 25.63 10.88 10.25
C ASP A 92 27.15 11.06 10.39
N GLN A 93 27.57 11.28 11.64
CA GLN A 93 28.98 11.35 12.02
C GLN A 93 29.57 9.94 12.11
N LEU A 94 30.56 9.63 11.28
CA LEU A 94 31.22 8.31 11.24
C LEU A 94 32.32 8.17 12.33
N GLU A 95 32.64 9.26 13.03
CA GLU A 95 33.67 9.30 14.06
C GLU A 95 33.10 9.95 15.33
N ASP A 96 33.49 9.42 16.49
CA ASP A 96 33.14 10.04 17.79
C ASP A 96 33.90 11.37 17.95
N PRO A 97 33.20 12.51 18.10
CA PRO A 97 33.85 13.83 18.27
C PRO A 97 34.76 13.92 19.49
N LYS A 98 34.44 13.16 20.58
CA LYS A 98 35.24 13.16 21.83
C LYS A 98 36.53 12.39 21.63
N LYS A 99 36.46 11.17 21.08
CA LYS A 99 37.63 10.33 20.79
C LYS A 99 38.57 11.02 19.78
N LYS A 100 38.01 11.63 18.74
CA LYS A 100 38.79 12.38 17.75
C LYS A 100 39.49 13.58 18.36
N ARG A 101 38.82 14.35 19.24
CA ARG A 101 39.39 15.51 19.93
C ARG A 101 40.53 15.09 20.88
N GLU A 102 40.45 13.94 21.52
CA GLU A 102 41.49 13.35 22.35
C GLU A 102 42.68 12.86 21.52
N ALA A 103 42.43 12.16 20.41
CA ALA A 103 43.48 11.68 19.52
C ALA A 103 44.30 12.83 18.87
N LEU A 104 43.70 14.01 18.71
CA LEU A 104 44.32 15.18 18.12
C LEU A 104 45.01 16.09 19.19
N LYS A 105 44.83 15.81 20.50
CA LYS A 105 45.51 16.56 21.55
C LYS A 105 47.05 16.39 21.44
N GLY A 106 47.74 17.48 21.14
CA GLY A 106 49.21 17.49 21.05
C GLY A 106 49.79 17.46 19.64
N GLN A 107 48.98 17.24 18.59
CA GLN A 107 49.43 17.28 17.20
C GLN A 107 49.41 18.74 16.70
N ARG A 108 50.58 19.28 16.30
CA ARG A 108 50.75 20.63 15.71
C ARG A 108 50.76 20.51 14.18
N GLY A 109 50.12 21.47 13.48
CA GLY A 109 50.17 21.56 12.01
C GLY A 109 49.00 20.90 11.25
N LEU A 110 47.95 20.42 11.93
CA LEU A 110 46.79 19.83 11.32
C LEU A 110 45.93 20.89 10.61
N SER A 111 45.45 20.55 9.40
CA SER A 111 44.49 21.36 8.65
C SER A 111 43.11 21.44 9.35
N ALA A 112 42.31 22.41 8.96
CA ALA A 112 40.95 22.51 9.45
C ALA A 112 40.10 21.28 9.06
N GLU A 113 40.44 20.62 7.98
CA GLU A 113 39.79 19.39 7.46
C GLU A 113 40.15 18.17 8.32
N ASP A 114 41.41 18.02 8.73
CA ASP A 114 41.86 16.92 9.60
C ASP A 114 41.18 16.93 10.98
N LYS A 115 40.88 18.13 11.46
CA LYS A 115 40.22 18.36 12.76
C LYS A 115 38.71 18.12 12.73
N MET A 116 38.12 18.08 11.55
CA MET A 116 36.69 17.92 11.39
C MET A 116 36.28 16.45 11.47
N VAL A 117 35.15 16.20 12.13
CA VAL A 117 34.50 14.86 12.19
C VAL A 117 34.05 14.46 10.78
N LYS A 118 34.46 13.29 10.34
CA LYS A 118 34.01 12.73 9.08
C LYS A 118 32.53 12.34 9.18
N ARG A 119 31.79 12.68 8.13
CA ARG A 119 30.39 12.33 7.97
C ARG A 119 30.20 11.53 6.70
N GLY A 120 29.17 10.70 6.67
CA GLY A 120 28.80 9.94 5.50
C GLY A 120 27.29 9.68 5.47
N ILE A 121 26.78 9.40 4.30
CA ILE A 121 25.40 8.96 4.16
C ILE A 121 25.33 7.55 4.73
N THR A 122 24.55 7.38 5.80
CA THR A 122 24.33 6.11 6.48
C THR A 122 23.12 5.39 5.93
N GLU A 123 22.16 6.15 5.42
CA GLU A 123 20.94 5.61 4.87
C GLU A 123 20.33 6.58 3.88
N LEU A 124 19.78 6.06 2.79
CA LEU A 124 18.93 6.79 1.87
C LEU A 124 17.52 6.21 1.97
N VAL A 125 16.61 6.94 2.62
CA VAL A 125 15.22 6.52 2.83
C VAL A 125 14.34 7.12 1.74
N THR A 126 13.55 6.28 1.08
CA THR A 126 12.60 6.69 0.05
C THR A 126 11.21 6.11 0.34
N PRO A 127 10.14 6.59 -0.30
CA PRO A 127 8.81 6.08 -0.05
C PRO A 127 8.68 4.56 -0.23
N GLY A 128 9.35 3.98 -1.24
CA GLY A 128 9.26 2.56 -1.57
C GLY A 128 10.09 1.62 -0.70
N ILE A 129 11.11 2.13 0.01
CA ILE A 129 12.04 1.32 0.81
C ILE A 129 12.09 1.69 2.29
N ALA A 130 11.07 2.37 2.77
CA ALA A 130 10.94 2.67 4.20
C ALA A 130 10.69 1.39 5.01
N MET A 131 11.41 1.23 6.15
CA MET A 131 11.29 0.09 7.07
C MET A 131 10.79 0.48 8.46
N GLY A 132 10.74 1.78 8.79
CA GLY A 132 10.36 2.26 10.11
C GLY A 132 8.85 2.21 10.35
N ASP A 133 8.42 1.65 11.48
CA ASP A 133 6.98 1.54 11.84
C ASP A 133 6.27 2.89 11.88
N ASN A 134 6.98 3.98 12.19
CA ASN A 134 6.44 5.34 12.19
C ASN A 134 6.08 5.86 10.78
N VAL A 135 6.67 5.27 9.73
CA VAL A 135 6.42 5.62 8.32
C VAL A 135 5.32 4.75 7.74
N LEU A 136 5.34 3.46 8.07
CA LEU A 136 4.51 2.42 7.49
C LEU A 136 3.13 2.35 8.14
N ASN A 137 2.11 2.07 7.32
CA ASN A 137 0.83 1.58 7.83
C ASN A 137 0.98 0.12 8.24
N TYR A 138 0.48 -0.24 9.42
CA TYR A 138 0.71 -1.58 9.96
C TYR A 138 -0.04 -2.68 9.21
N LYS A 139 -1.21 -2.41 8.63
CA LYS A 139 -2.02 -3.36 7.84
C LYS A 139 -1.89 -3.20 6.32
N GLU A 140 -0.93 -2.38 5.84
CA GLU A 140 -0.67 -2.20 4.41
C GLU A 140 0.76 -2.61 4.04
N ASN A 141 0.92 -3.12 2.82
CA ASN A 141 2.24 -3.34 2.23
C ASN A 141 2.84 -2.01 1.75
N ASN A 142 4.17 -1.94 1.74
CA ASN A 142 4.93 -0.79 1.24
C ASN A 142 5.73 -1.19 0.00
N PHE A 143 5.06 -1.34 -1.13
CA PHE A 143 5.72 -1.81 -2.34
C PHE A 143 6.56 -0.74 -3.03
N LEU A 144 7.80 -1.12 -3.33
CA LEU A 144 8.63 -0.57 -4.40
C LEU A 144 8.35 -1.38 -5.67
N ALA A 145 8.12 -0.73 -6.80
CA ALA A 145 7.97 -1.41 -8.08
C ALA A 145 9.10 -1.04 -9.05
N ALA A 146 9.37 -1.91 -10.01
CA ALA A 146 10.17 -1.58 -11.20
C ALA A 146 9.46 -2.06 -12.45
N VAL A 147 9.57 -1.27 -13.52
CA VAL A 147 8.96 -1.56 -14.82
C VAL A 147 10.04 -1.58 -15.90
N HIS A 148 10.04 -2.63 -16.71
CA HIS A 148 10.91 -2.75 -17.89
C HIS A 148 10.11 -2.87 -19.17
N PHE A 149 10.45 -2.05 -20.17
CA PHE A 149 9.78 -1.99 -21.48
C PHE A 149 10.47 -2.89 -22.49
N GLY A 150 10.01 -4.14 -22.59
CA GLY A 150 10.50 -5.09 -23.59
C GLY A 150 9.86 -4.93 -24.96
N LYS A 151 10.31 -5.72 -25.95
CA LYS A 151 9.71 -5.77 -27.30
C LYS A 151 8.37 -6.52 -27.28
N GLY A 152 7.26 -5.76 -27.25
CA GLY A 152 5.90 -6.32 -27.31
C GLY A 152 5.35 -6.84 -25.96
N ALA A 153 6.16 -6.83 -24.91
CA ALA A 153 5.75 -7.20 -23.55
C ALA A 153 6.42 -6.28 -22.54
N CYS A 154 5.79 -6.09 -21.39
CA CYS A 154 6.29 -5.30 -20.29
C CYS A 154 6.55 -6.21 -19.07
N GLY A 155 7.69 -6.03 -18.42
CA GLY A 155 8.00 -6.70 -17.15
C GLY A 155 7.76 -5.79 -15.96
N VAL A 156 7.29 -6.34 -14.87
CA VAL A 156 7.10 -5.62 -13.62
C VAL A 156 7.55 -6.47 -12.44
N SER A 157 8.08 -5.83 -11.44
CA SER A 157 8.40 -6.48 -10.17
C SER A 157 8.00 -5.58 -9.00
N PHE A 158 7.59 -6.19 -7.90
CA PHE A 158 7.16 -5.51 -6.67
C PHE A 158 7.93 -6.09 -5.49
N LEU A 159 8.50 -5.23 -4.66
CA LEU A 159 9.17 -5.63 -3.43
C LEU A 159 8.63 -4.82 -2.25
N ASP A 160 8.19 -5.50 -1.21
CA ASP A 160 8.01 -4.90 0.11
C ASP A 160 9.21 -5.26 0.99
N ILE A 161 10.15 -4.32 1.14
CA ILE A 161 11.36 -4.54 1.94
C ILE A 161 11.05 -4.76 3.42
N SER A 162 9.92 -4.26 3.91
CA SER A 162 9.54 -4.40 5.32
C SER A 162 9.05 -5.82 5.68
N THR A 163 8.63 -6.62 4.68
CA THR A 163 8.13 -7.99 4.86
C THR A 163 9.00 -9.04 4.15
N GLY A 164 9.78 -8.61 3.16
CA GLY A 164 10.57 -9.49 2.29
C GLY A 164 9.77 -10.10 1.14
N GLU A 165 8.52 -9.65 0.92
CA GLU A 165 7.70 -10.12 -0.19
C GLU A 165 8.21 -9.57 -1.52
N PHE A 166 8.63 -10.47 -2.43
CA PHE A 166 9.20 -10.11 -3.72
C PHE A 166 8.45 -10.84 -4.84
N LEU A 167 7.77 -10.06 -5.69
CA LEU A 167 6.87 -10.55 -6.73
C LEU A 167 7.34 -10.12 -8.11
N VAL A 168 7.08 -10.95 -9.13
CA VAL A 168 7.44 -10.65 -10.52
C VAL A 168 6.32 -11.05 -11.47
N GLY A 169 6.07 -10.20 -12.45
CA GLY A 169 5.10 -10.42 -13.51
C GLY A 169 5.61 -9.96 -14.87
N GLU A 170 5.07 -10.54 -15.94
CA GLU A 170 5.33 -10.14 -17.31
C GLU A 170 4.06 -10.31 -18.13
N GLY A 171 3.77 -9.34 -19.00
CA GLY A 171 2.58 -9.39 -19.84
C GLY A 171 2.46 -8.17 -20.76
N THR A 172 1.25 -7.91 -21.23
CA THR A 172 0.94 -6.70 -22.00
C THR A 172 1.06 -5.44 -21.13
N PHE A 173 1.23 -4.27 -21.76
CA PHE A 173 1.24 -2.99 -21.03
C PHE A 173 -0.01 -2.77 -20.19
N ASP A 174 -1.18 -3.12 -20.72
CA ASP A 174 -2.47 -3.07 -20.04
C ASP A 174 -2.51 -3.99 -18.79
N TYR A 175 -1.90 -5.17 -18.87
CA TYR A 175 -1.79 -6.08 -17.72
C TYR A 175 -0.89 -5.49 -16.62
N VAL A 176 0.27 -4.96 -16.99
CA VAL A 176 1.21 -4.36 -16.03
C VAL A 176 0.64 -3.08 -15.41
N GLU A 177 -0.08 -2.25 -16.19
CA GLU A 177 -0.80 -1.09 -15.67
C GLU A 177 -1.81 -1.50 -14.59
N LYS A 178 -2.58 -2.57 -14.83
CA LYS A 178 -3.52 -3.12 -13.84
C LYS A 178 -2.81 -3.61 -12.58
N LEU A 179 -1.68 -4.31 -12.72
CA LEU A 179 -0.90 -4.75 -11.55
C LEU A 179 -0.40 -3.56 -10.73
N ILE A 180 0.14 -2.52 -11.38
CA ILE A 180 0.57 -1.29 -10.69
C ILE A 180 -0.62 -0.64 -9.97
N GLY A 181 -1.78 -0.58 -10.61
CA GLY A 181 -3.01 -0.09 -10.00
C GLY A 181 -3.44 -0.89 -8.76
N ASN A 182 -3.35 -2.21 -8.84
CA ASN A 182 -3.79 -3.13 -7.79
C ASN A 182 -2.82 -3.18 -6.60
N PHE A 183 -1.51 -3.20 -6.85
CA PHE A 183 -0.49 -3.18 -5.80
C PHE A 183 -0.24 -1.79 -5.22
N SER A 184 -0.61 -0.73 -5.96
CA SER A 184 -0.47 0.68 -5.55
C SER A 184 0.91 1.00 -4.94
N PRO A 185 2.02 0.75 -5.67
CA PRO A 185 3.36 0.91 -5.14
C PRO A 185 3.59 2.37 -4.71
N LYS A 186 4.37 2.54 -3.65
CA LYS A 186 4.70 3.88 -3.13
C LYS A 186 5.80 4.56 -3.94
N GLU A 187 6.57 3.79 -4.70
CA GLU A 187 7.62 4.29 -5.60
C GLU A 187 7.78 3.32 -6.78
N VAL A 188 8.02 3.86 -7.99
CA VAL A 188 8.19 3.06 -9.22
C VAL A 188 9.51 3.44 -9.90
N LEU A 189 10.31 2.43 -10.21
CA LEU A 189 11.57 2.54 -10.93
C LEU A 189 11.35 2.26 -12.42
N TYR A 190 12.01 3.02 -13.29
CA TYR A 190 11.97 2.78 -14.73
C TYR A 190 13.24 3.29 -15.41
N GLU A 191 13.43 2.90 -16.68
CA GLU A 191 14.55 3.29 -17.51
C GLU A 191 14.48 4.77 -17.91
N ARG A 192 15.55 5.52 -17.73
CA ARG A 192 15.60 6.96 -18.05
C ARG A 192 15.20 7.25 -19.50
N SER A 193 15.64 6.43 -20.44
CA SER A 193 15.32 6.58 -21.87
C SER A 193 13.84 6.34 -22.20
N ARG A 194 13.08 5.70 -21.30
CA ARG A 194 11.68 5.30 -21.50
C ARG A 194 10.65 6.20 -20.79
N LYS A 195 11.06 7.40 -20.40
CA LYS A 195 10.16 8.34 -19.71
C LYS A 195 8.86 8.61 -20.47
N ALA A 196 8.94 8.85 -21.77
CA ALA A 196 7.75 9.14 -22.58
C ALA A 196 6.78 7.94 -22.66
N ASP A 197 7.34 6.72 -22.74
CA ASP A 197 6.53 5.49 -22.71
C ASP A 197 5.89 5.30 -21.32
N PHE A 198 6.65 5.53 -20.25
CA PHE A 198 6.16 5.43 -18.89
C PHE A 198 5.00 6.41 -18.64
N ASP A 199 5.19 7.69 -18.95
CA ASP A 199 4.17 8.73 -18.77
C ASP A 199 2.90 8.43 -19.60
N ARG A 200 3.06 7.86 -20.79
CA ARG A 200 1.95 7.48 -21.66
C ARG A 200 1.10 6.34 -21.09
N TYR A 201 1.72 5.28 -20.55
CA TYR A 201 0.99 4.08 -20.10
C TYR A 201 0.59 4.14 -18.63
N PHE A 202 1.39 4.76 -17.78
CA PHE A 202 1.19 4.73 -16.32
C PHE A 202 0.83 6.10 -15.72
N GLY A 203 0.98 7.18 -16.51
CA GLY A 203 0.67 8.55 -16.07
C GLY A 203 1.78 9.17 -15.20
N THR A 204 1.57 10.41 -14.79
CA THR A 204 2.60 11.27 -14.14
C THR A 204 2.39 11.48 -12.64
N ARG A 205 1.39 10.82 -12.02
CA ARG A 205 1.01 11.09 -10.62
C ARG A 205 1.71 10.22 -9.57
N MET A 206 2.48 9.23 -10.00
CA MET A 206 3.18 8.33 -9.09
C MET A 206 4.51 8.93 -8.65
N CYS A 207 4.98 8.55 -7.46
CA CYS A 207 6.36 8.78 -7.06
C CYS A 207 7.25 7.86 -7.90
N VAL A 208 8.11 8.44 -8.73
CA VAL A 208 8.93 7.68 -9.68
C VAL A 208 10.41 8.01 -9.52
N TYR A 209 11.26 7.06 -9.88
CA TYR A 209 12.69 7.24 -9.96
C TYR A 209 13.27 6.69 -11.26
N GLU A 210 13.96 7.57 -12.00
CA GLU A 210 14.63 7.23 -13.25
C GLU A 210 15.98 6.58 -12.97
N MET A 211 16.20 5.37 -13.47
CA MET A 211 17.47 4.68 -13.37
C MET A 211 18.18 4.65 -14.71
N GLU A 212 19.50 4.47 -14.68
CA GLU A 212 20.32 4.33 -15.89
C GLU A 212 19.93 3.08 -16.66
N ASP A 213 19.87 3.16 -18.00
CA ASP A 213 19.41 2.08 -18.89
C ASP A 213 20.20 0.79 -18.75
N TRP A 214 21.49 0.85 -18.40
CA TRP A 214 22.32 -0.35 -18.21
C TRP A 214 21.87 -1.25 -17.06
N VAL A 215 21.12 -0.71 -16.11
CA VAL A 215 20.54 -1.45 -14.99
C VAL A 215 19.51 -2.46 -15.50
N PHE A 216 18.75 -2.08 -16.53
CA PHE A 216 17.70 -2.90 -17.13
C PHE A 216 18.22 -3.82 -18.23
N THR A 217 19.25 -4.60 -17.89
CA THR A 217 19.80 -5.60 -18.79
C THR A 217 19.70 -7.00 -18.18
N ASP A 218 19.42 -8.02 -19.01
CA ASP A 218 19.26 -9.40 -18.55
C ASP A 218 20.48 -9.90 -17.78
N LEU A 219 21.68 -9.59 -18.30
CA LEU A 219 22.93 -10.02 -17.67
C LEU A 219 23.10 -9.43 -16.27
N SER A 220 22.89 -8.12 -16.10
CA SER A 220 23.01 -7.43 -14.80
C SER A 220 21.96 -7.97 -13.82
N ALA A 221 20.72 -8.09 -14.27
CA ALA A 221 19.60 -8.55 -13.45
C ALA A 221 19.82 -9.97 -12.94
N ARG A 222 20.11 -10.92 -13.83
CA ARG A 222 20.34 -12.32 -13.44
C ARG A 222 21.53 -12.46 -12.51
N GLN A 223 22.64 -11.78 -12.80
CA GLN A 223 23.82 -11.84 -11.94
C GLN A 223 23.52 -11.41 -10.51
N LYS A 224 22.76 -10.33 -10.32
CA LYS A 224 22.38 -9.84 -8.99
C LYS A 224 21.43 -10.78 -8.26
N LEU A 225 20.39 -11.25 -8.94
CA LEU A 225 19.41 -12.18 -8.34
C LEU A 225 20.08 -13.52 -7.96
N LEU A 226 20.88 -14.09 -8.85
CA LEU A 226 21.59 -15.35 -8.57
C LEU A 226 22.58 -15.20 -7.42
N LYS A 227 23.29 -14.07 -7.33
CA LYS A 227 24.19 -13.76 -6.21
C LYS A 227 23.40 -13.64 -4.90
N HIS A 228 22.27 -12.93 -4.92
CA HIS A 228 21.44 -12.73 -3.72
C HIS A 228 20.84 -14.04 -3.20
N PHE A 229 20.24 -14.84 -4.08
CA PHE A 229 19.60 -16.11 -3.69
C PHE A 229 20.59 -17.28 -3.53
N GLY A 230 21.87 -17.08 -3.88
CA GLY A 230 22.89 -18.16 -3.80
C GLY A 230 22.60 -19.33 -4.74
N THR A 231 21.90 -19.10 -5.87
CA THR A 231 21.45 -20.15 -6.78
C THR A 231 22.17 -20.08 -8.14
N LYS A 232 22.17 -21.20 -8.88
CA LYS A 232 22.78 -21.25 -10.22
C LYS A 232 21.82 -20.82 -11.34
N ASN A 233 20.52 -20.83 -11.10
CA ASN A 233 19.47 -20.41 -12.02
C ASN A 233 18.20 -20.02 -11.24
N LEU A 234 17.24 -19.41 -11.93
CA LEU A 234 15.96 -18.97 -11.33
C LEU A 234 14.81 -19.97 -11.56
N LYS A 235 15.09 -21.17 -12.09
CA LYS A 235 14.06 -22.19 -12.36
C LYS A 235 13.32 -22.65 -11.12
N GLY A 236 14.02 -22.75 -9.98
CA GLY A 236 13.42 -23.13 -8.70
C GLY A 236 12.35 -22.16 -8.20
N PHE A 237 12.41 -20.90 -8.63
CA PHE A 237 11.39 -19.87 -8.35
C PHE A 237 10.25 -19.82 -9.37
N GLY A 238 10.35 -20.61 -10.48
CA GLY A 238 9.33 -20.60 -11.54
C GLY A 238 9.31 -19.34 -12.41
N VAL A 239 10.37 -18.53 -12.38
CA VAL A 239 10.42 -17.20 -13.05
C VAL A 239 11.45 -17.11 -14.16
N ASP A 240 12.20 -18.17 -14.43
CA ASP A 240 13.34 -18.16 -15.37
C ASP A 240 12.96 -17.78 -16.81
N HIS A 241 11.70 -18.00 -17.19
CA HIS A 241 11.13 -17.67 -18.50
C HIS A 241 10.58 -16.24 -18.61
N LEU A 242 10.45 -15.51 -17.50
CA LEU A 242 9.93 -14.14 -17.45
C LEU A 242 11.07 -13.13 -17.64
N ASN A 243 11.59 -13.01 -18.88
CA ASN A 243 12.78 -12.22 -19.13
C ASN A 243 12.65 -10.75 -18.72
N ASN A 244 11.57 -10.09 -19.14
CA ASN A 244 11.35 -8.68 -18.78
C ASN A 244 11.04 -8.50 -17.30
N GLY A 245 10.30 -9.43 -16.69
CA GLY A 245 10.02 -9.43 -15.26
C GLY A 245 11.28 -9.61 -14.41
N VAL A 246 12.17 -10.52 -14.81
CA VAL A 246 13.47 -10.74 -14.16
C VAL A 246 14.36 -9.50 -14.26
N ILE A 247 14.36 -8.80 -15.41
CA ILE A 247 15.07 -7.53 -15.57
C ILE A 247 14.55 -6.49 -14.59
N ALA A 248 13.23 -6.34 -14.46
CA ALA A 248 12.62 -5.44 -13.48
C ALA A 248 13.00 -5.81 -12.05
N ALA A 249 13.00 -7.10 -11.69
CA ALA A 249 13.42 -7.56 -10.36
C ALA A 249 14.90 -7.26 -10.08
N GLY A 250 15.77 -7.42 -11.09
CA GLY A 250 17.18 -7.06 -10.99
C GLY A 250 17.40 -5.55 -10.78
N ALA A 251 16.56 -4.71 -11.39
CA ALA A 251 16.61 -3.26 -11.19
C ALA A 251 16.29 -2.88 -9.74
N ILE A 252 15.32 -3.55 -9.10
CA ILE A 252 15.03 -3.37 -7.66
C ILE A 252 16.26 -3.72 -6.83
N MET A 253 16.91 -4.86 -7.09
CA MET A 253 18.12 -5.26 -6.35
C MET A 253 19.26 -4.24 -6.51
N GLN A 254 19.43 -3.69 -7.72
CA GLN A 254 20.40 -2.63 -7.96
C GLN A 254 20.07 -1.35 -7.18
N TYR A 255 18.79 -1.01 -7.11
CA TYR A 255 18.33 0.17 -6.37
C TYR A 255 18.58 0.03 -4.87
N LEU A 256 18.33 -1.15 -4.28
CA LEU A 256 18.64 -1.43 -2.87
C LEU A 256 20.13 -1.25 -2.57
N GLU A 257 21.01 -1.69 -3.45
CA GLU A 257 22.45 -1.50 -3.30
C GLU A 257 22.84 -0.02 -3.37
N GLN A 258 22.26 0.75 -4.31
CA GLN A 258 22.49 2.19 -4.44
C GLN A 258 22.00 2.99 -3.21
N THR A 259 20.94 2.51 -2.57
CA THR A 259 20.35 3.12 -1.38
C THR A 259 20.94 2.61 -0.06
N GLN A 260 22.06 1.88 -0.10
CA GLN A 260 22.79 1.33 1.06
C GLN A 260 22.01 0.27 1.85
N HIS A 261 21.01 -0.38 1.25
CA HIS A 261 20.30 -1.51 1.86
C HIS A 261 21.01 -2.82 1.52
N THR A 262 22.03 -3.18 2.32
CA THR A 262 22.88 -4.36 2.09
C THR A 262 22.45 -5.59 2.89
N HIS A 263 21.77 -5.40 4.02
CA HIS A 263 21.31 -6.46 4.91
C HIS A 263 19.85 -6.82 4.58
N ILE A 264 19.68 -7.66 3.56
CA ILE A 264 18.39 -8.04 2.97
C ILE A 264 18.20 -9.57 2.91
N SER A 265 18.78 -10.30 3.85
CA SER A 265 18.70 -11.77 3.93
C SER A 265 17.27 -12.30 4.12
N HIS A 266 16.33 -11.46 4.57
CA HIS A 266 14.91 -11.79 4.67
C HIS A 266 14.17 -11.83 3.32
N ILE A 267 14.77 -11.35 2.23
CA ILE A 267 14.23 -11.54 0.88
C ILE A 267 14.66 -12.93 0.43
N THR A 268 13.89 -13.95 0.83
CA THR A 268 14.26 -15.36 0.64
C THR A 268 13.73 -15.99 -0.63
N SER A 269 12.77 -15.35 -1.29
CA SER A 269 12.10 -15.90 -2.47
C SER A 269 11.70 -14.82 -3.47
N LEU A 270 11.52 -15.24 -4.72
CA LEU A 270 10.95 -14.43 -5.79
C LEU A 270 9.75 -15.19 -6.38
N ALA A 271 8.55 -14.68 -6.16
CA ALA A 271 7.33 -15.36 -6.53
C ALA A 271 6.74 -14.79 -7.83
N ARG A 272 6.24 -15.66 -8.72
CA ARG A 272 5.54 -15.26 -9.92
C ARG A 272 4.12 -14.80 -9.60
N ILE A 273 3.67 -13.70 -10.19
CA ILE A 273 2.27 -13.29 -10.22
C ILE A 273 1.59 -14.08 -11.33
N GLU A 274 0.74 -15.03 -10.95
CA GLU A 274 0.02 -15.90 -11.90
C GLU A 274 -1.35 -15.32 -12.21
N GLU A 275 -1.49 -14.62 -13.35
CA GLU A 275 -2.75 -14.04 -13.81
C GLU A 275 -3.89 -15.07 -13.90
N GLU A 276 -3.54 -16.31 -14.23
CA GLU A 276 -4.51 -17.38 -14.42
C GLU A 276 -5.21 -17.83 -13.13
N LYS A 277 -4.62 -17.56 -11.95
CA LYS A 277 -5.15 -17.99 -10.65
C LYS A 277 -6.17 -17.03 -10.05
N TYR A 278 -6.21 -15.78 -10.53
CA TYR A 278 -6.98 -14.73 -9.89
C TYR A 278 -8.03 -14.12 -10.81
N VAL A 279 -9.12 -13.65 -10.21
CA VAL A 279 -10.11 -12.82 -10.89
C VAL A 279 -9.47 -11.50 -11.31
N ARG A 280 -9.64 -11.12 -12.55
CA ARG A 280 -9.09 -9.88 -13.06
C ARG A 280 -10.01 -8.72 -12.69
N LEU A 281 -9.47 -7.80 -11.90
CA LEU A 281 -10.08 -6.53 -11.53
C LEU A 281 -9.24 -5.40 -12.10
N ASP A 282 -9.87 -4.41 -12.72
CA ASP A 282 -9.19 -3.19 -13.10
C ASP A 282 -9.28 -2.12 -12.00
N ARG A 283 -8.48 -1.07 -12.11
CA ARG A 283 -8.46 0.03 -11.16
C ARG A 283 -9.82 0.71 -11.00
N PHE A 284 -10.58 0.81 -12.09
CA PHE A 284 -11.91 1.44 -12.06
C PHE A 284 -12.88 0.57 -11.26
N THR A 285 -12.86 -0.74 -11.46
CA THR A 285 -13.68 -1.71 -10.71
C THR A 285 -13.35 -1.69 -9.22
N ILE A 286 -12.07 -1.73 -8.84
CA ILE A 286 -11.64 -1.67 -7.42
C ILE A 286 -12.16 -0.39 -6.77
N ARG A 287 -12.02 0.76 -7.44
CA ARG A 287 -12.49 2.06 -6.95
C ARG A 287 -14.01 2.16 -6.94
N SER A 288 -14.67 1.76 -8.02
CA SER A 288 -16.13 1.83 -8.16
C SER A 288 -16.87 0.94 -7.15
N LEU A 289 -16.32 -0.23 -6.83
CA LEU A 289 -16.85 -1.12 -5.80
C LEU A 289 -16.40 -0.77 -4.39
N GLU A 290 -15.53 0.24 -4.22
CA GLU A 290 -14.96 0.65 -2.93
C GLU A 290 -14.38 -0.54 -2.15
N LEU A 291 -13.58 -1.38 -2.84
CA LEU A 291 -13.07 -2.62 -2.24
C LEU A 291 -12.11 -2.35 -1.08
N VAL A 292 -11.15 -1.43 -1.26
CA VAL A 292 -10.07 -1.18 -0.28
C VAL A 292 -10.13 0.21 0.34
N ALA A 293 -10.68 1.18 -0.36
CA ALA A 293 -10.82 2.55 0.13
C ALA A 293 -12.17 3.14 -0.27
N PRO A 294 -12.81 3.93 0.58
CA PRO A 294 -14.05 4.60 0.24
C PRO A 294 -13.79 5.77 -0.73
N MET A 295 -14.81 6.16 -1.51
CA MET A 295 -14.74 7.33 -2.38
C MET A 295 -14.85 8.65 -1.59
N GLN A 296 -15.54 8.64 -0.47
CA GLN A 296 -15.72 9.78 0.43
C GLN A 296 -14.91 9.57 1.71
N GLU A 297 -14.36 10.65 2.27
CA GLU A 297 -13.50 10.59 3.47
C GLU A 297 -14.18 9.91 4.68
N ASP A 298 -15.48 10.13 4.86
CA ASP A 298 -16.29 9.53 5.93
C ASP A 298 -16.96 8.21 5.53
N GLY A 299 -16.65 7.68 4.35
CA GLY A 299 -17.20 6.45 3.83
C GLY A 299 -16.59 5.20 4.46
N LEU A 300 -17.20 4.04 4.18
CA LEU A 300 -16.69 2.74 4.57
C LEU A 300 -16.47 1.87 3.32
N SER A 301 -15.30 1.25 3.22
CA SER A 301 -14.99 0.31 2.13
C SER A 301 -15.38 -1.13 2.49
N LEU A 302 -15.37 -2.04 1.51
CA LEU A 302 -15.56 -3.47 1.79
C LEU A 302 -14.49 -3.98 2.76
N LEU A 303 -13.21 -3.61 2.55
CA LEU A 303 -12.13 -3.96 3.47
C LEU A 303 -12.44 -3.48 4.88
N GLY A 304 -12.91 -2.25 5.06
CA GLY A 304 -13.29 -1.70 6.38
C GLY A 304 -14.39 -2.50 7.08
N VAL A 305 -15.29 -3.15 6.30
CA VAL A 305 -16.33 -4.03 6.86
C VAL A 305 -15.76 -5.40 7.24
N VAL A 306 -14.98 -6.03 6.36
CA VAL A 306 -14.57 -7.44 6.54
C VAL A 306 -13.27 -7.60 7.35
N ASP A 307 -12.48 -6.53 7.54
CA ASP A 307 -11.24 -6.61 8.31
C ASP A 307 -11.53 -6.72 9.81
N ARG A 308 -11.56 -7.97 10.26
CA ARG A 308 -11.57 -8.37 11.66
C ARG A 308 -10.28 -9.10 12.03
N THR A 309 -9.22 -8.90 11.23
CA THR A 309 -7.93 -9.53 11.49
C THR A 309 -7.28 -8.95 12.75
N ILE A 310 -6.68 -9.82 13.52
CA ILE A 310 -6.01 -9.52 14.79
C ILE A 310 -4.58 -9.04 14.53
N THR A 311 -3.88 -9.71 13.60
CA THR A 311 -2.47 -9.44 13.33
C THR A 311 -2.28 -8.49 12.14
N PRO A 312 -1.24 -7.66 12.13
CA PRO A 312 -0.93 -6.80 10.97
C PRO A 312 -0.68 -7.60 9.68
N MET A 313 -0.02 -8.76 9.80
CA MET A 313 0.25 -9.65 8.66
C MET A 313 -1.05 -10.24 8.07
N GLY A 314 -2.04 -10.57 8.93
CA GLY A 314 -3.38 -10.95 8.49
C GLY A 314 -4.08 -9.82 7.73
N GLY A 315 -4.01 -8.58 8.24
CA GLY A 315 -4.58 -7.41 7.55
C GLY A 315 -3.98 -7.18 6.16
N ARG A 316 -2.66 -7.27 6.01
CA ARG A 316 -1.98 -7.19 4.69
C ARG A 316 -2.42 -8.31 3.75
N MET A 317 -2.53 -9.54 4.25
CA MET A 317 -3.00 -10.68 3.45
C MET A 317 -4.46 -10.51 3.04
N LEU A 318 -5.33 -10.05 3.92
CA LEU A 318 -6.74 -9.81 3.62
C LEU A 318 -6.93 -8.74 2.55
N HIS A 319 -6.20 -7.62 2.64
CA HIS A 319 -6.18 -6.59 1.61
C HIS A 319 -5.85 -7.20 0.24
N ARG A 320 -4.79 -8.02 0.17
CA ARG A 320 -4.39 -8.71 -1.06
C ARG A 320 -5.44 -9.68 -1.57
N TRP A 321 -6.10 -10.45 -0.70
CA TRP A 321 -7.15 -11.39 -1.10
C TRP A 321 -8.35 -10.70 -1.73
N LEU A 322 -8.72 -9.53 -1.25
CA LEU A 322 -9.83 -8.75 -1.84
C LEU A 322 -9.50 -8.20 -3.23
N VAL A 323 -8.24 -7.83 -3.46
CA VAL A 323 -7.80 -7.30 -4.77
C VAL A 323 -7.47 -8.43 -5.75
N PHE A 324 -7.11 -9.61 -5.26
CA PHE A 324 -6.80 -10.82 -6.04
C PHE A 324 -7.68 -12.02 -5.60
N PRO A 325 -9.01 -11.98 -5.86
CA PRO A 325 -9.88 -13.09 -5.56
C PRO A 325 -9.50 -14.33 -6.39
N LEU A 326 -9.74 -15.52 -5.85
CA LEU A 326 -9.37 -16.77 -6.51
C LEU A 326 -10.31 -17.12 -7.66
N LYS A 327 -9.77 -17.83 -8.67
CA LYS A 327 -10.49 -18.31 -9.86
C LYS A 327 -10.49 -19.84 -9.96
N ASP A 328 -10.19 -20.55 -8.87
CA ASP A 328 -10.19 -22.01 -8.81
C ASP A 328 -11.11 -22.48 -7.69
N VAL A 329 -12.02 -23.40 -8.03
CA VAL A 329 -13.04 -23.94 -7.13
C VAL A 329 -12.42 -24.60 -5.89
N LYS A 330 -11.33 -25.36 -6.07
CA LYS A 330 -10.74 -26.15 -4.99
C LYS A 330 -10.20 -25.28 -3.84
N PRO A 331 -9.30 -24.30 -4.08
CA PRO A 331 -8.78 -23.46 -2.99
C PRO A 331 -9.84 -22.54 -2.38
N ILE A 332 -10.87 -22.15 -3.15
CA ILE A 332 -12.02 -21.41 -2.61
C ILE A 332 -12.78 -22.28 -1.61
N ASN A 333 -13.16 -23.49 -1.99
CA ASN A 333 -13.89 -24.38 -1.10
C ASN A 333 -13.04 -24.80 0.12
N GLU A 334 -11.72 -24.99 -0.02
CA GLU A 334 -10.84 -25.22 1.13
C GLU A 334 -10.91 -24.08 2.15
N ARG A 335 -10.98 -22.82 1.70
CA ARG A 335 -11.17 -21.67 2.61
C ARG A 335 -12.55 -21.69 3.26
N LEU A 336 -13.60 -21.92 2.47
CA LEU A 336 -14.98 -22.02 2.97
C LEU A 336 -15.14 -23.18 3.99
N ASP A 337 -14.48 -24.31 3.77
CA ASP A 337 -14.50 -25.47 4.69
C ASP A 337 -13.83 -25.12 6.02
N ILE A 338 -12.75 -24.33 6.02
CA ILE A 338 -12.10 -23.86 7.26
C ILE A 338 -12.99 -22.85 7.99
N VAL A 339 -13.60 -21.89 7.26
CA VAL A 339 -14.52 -20.95 7.87
C VAL A 339 -15.70 -21.68 8.50
N GLU A 340 -16.28 -22.69 7.82
CA GLU A 340 -17.35 -23.52 8.40
C GLU A 340 -16.88 -24.32 9.61
N TYR A 341 -15.65 -24.83 9.60
CA TYR A 341 -15.07 -25.54 10.73
C TYR A 341 -14.99 -24.64 11.98
N TYR A 342 -14.65 -23.36 11.82
CA TYR A 342 -14.62 -22.39 12.93
C TYR A 342 -16.00 -22.17 13.58
N PHE A 343 -17.08 -22.32 12.81
CA PHE A 343 -18.43 -22.30 13.36
C PHE A 343 -18.79 -23.55 14.15
N ARG A 344 -18.29 -24.71 13.68
CA ARG A 344 -18.60 -26.00 14.30
C ARG A 344 -17.81 -26.29 15.56
N GLU A 345 -16.59 -25.69 15.67
CA GLU A 345 -15.63 -25.93 16.72
C GLU A 345 -15.25 -24.62 17.44
N PRO A 346 -16.08 -24.12 18.34
CA PRO A 346 -15.85 -22.87 19.08
C PRO A 346 -14.55 -22.89 19.89
N ASP A 347 -14.18 -24.03 20.49
CA ASP A 347 -12.96 -24.14 21.27
C ASP A 347 -11.70 -23.92 20.44
N PHE A 348 -11.68 -24.44 19.20
CA PHE A 348 -10.60 -24.17 18.24
C PHE A 348 -10.53 -22.66 17.92
N ARG A 349 -11.67 -22.04 17.64
CA ARG A 349 -11.77 -20.62 17.32
C ARG A 349 -11.26 -19.76 18.47
N HIS A 350 -11.67 -20.04 19.70
CA HIS A 350 -11.19 -19.32 20.90
C HIS A 350 -9.70 -19.50 21.12
N CYS A 351 -9.20 -20.73 20.98
CA CYS A 351 -7.76 -20.98 21.07
C CYS A 351 -6.98 -20.16 20.04
N LEU A 352 -7.44 -20.12 18.80
CA LEU A 352 -6.78 -19.35 17.73
C LEU A 352 -6.83 -17.86 18.02
N ASP A 353 -7.98 -17.32 18.42
CA ASP A 353 -8.19 -15.90 18.77
C ASP A 353 -7.23 -15.47 19.89
N ASP A 354 -7.20 -16.22 21.00
CA ASP A 354 -6.34 -15.94 22.16
C ASP A 354 -4.85 -15.95 21.82
N GLN A 355 -4.42 -16.87 20.95
CA GLN A 355 -3.00 -16.98 20.61
C GLN A 355 -2.59 -15.89 19.60
N LEU A 356 -3.45 -15.53 18.63
CA LEU A 356 -3.18 -14.46 17.67
C LEU A 356 -3.02 -13.08 18.34
N HIS A 357 -3.76 -12.81 19.42
CA HIS A 357 -3.60 -11.57 20.21
C HIS A 357 -2.22 -11.45 20.89
N ARG A 358 -1.54 -12.58 21.12
CA ARG A 358 -0.17 -12.60 21.70
C ARG A 358 0.91 -12.42 20.64
N MET A 359 0.55 -12.49 19.36
CA MET A 359 1.48 -12.36 18.25
C MET A 359 1.65 -10.89 17.87
N GLY A 360 2.87 -10.52 17.57
CA GLY A 360 3.18 -9.27 16.91
C GLY A 360 3.24 -9.42 15.40
N ASP A 361 3.89 -8.48 14.75
CA ASP A 361 4.15 -8.51 13.31
C ASP A 361 5.41 -9.32 13.02
N LEU A 362 5.27 -10.64 12.89
CA LEU A 362 6.40 -11.55 12.64
C LEU A 362 7.15 -11.19 11.35
N GLU A 363 6.44 -10.79 10.28
CA GLU A 363 7.08 -10.44 9.02
C GLU A 363 8.01 -9.24 9.18
N ARG A 364 7.55 -8.17 9.85
CA ARG A 364 8.36 -6.96 10.06
C ARG A 364 9.43 -7.14 11.15
N ILE A 365 9.17 -7.93 12.18
CA ILE A 365 10.18 -8.24 13.18
C ILE A 365 11.34 -8.99 12.54
N ILE A 366 11.07 -10.01 11.73
CA ILE A 366 12.14 -10.81 11.12
C ILE A 366 12.94 -10.03 10.05
N SER A 367 12.34 -9.10 9.35
CA SER A 367 13.06 -8.20 8.45
C SER A 367 14.00 -7.24 9.20
N ARG A 368 13.60 -6.77 10.40
CA ARG A 368 14.49 -5.99 11.28
C ARG A 368 15.62 -6.84 11.87
N VAL A 369 15.38 -8.12 12.15
CA VAL A 369 16.44 -9.08 12.53
C VAL A 369 17.47 -9.19 11.41
N ALA A 370 17.02 -9.39 10.16
CA ALA A 370 17.91 -9.46 9.00
C ALA A 370 18.72 -8.18 8.80
N ALA A 371 18.09 -7.01 9.00
CA ALA A 371 18.72 -5.71 8.90
C ALA A 371 19.63 -5.34 10.11
N GLY A 372 19.65 -6.16 11.17
CA GLY A 372 20.38 -5.86 12.42
C GLY A 372 19.81 -4.67 13.18
N ARG A 373 18.53 -4.34 13.00
CA ARG A 373 17.84 -3.17 13.58
C ARG A 373 16.75 -3.54 14.59
N VAL A 374 16.65 -4.81 14.96
CA VAL A 374 15.67 -5.29 15.92
C VAL A 374 16.01 -4.81 17.33
N SER A 375 15.02 -4.37 18.08
CA SER A 375 15.16 -3.98 19.48
C SER A 375 15.01 -5.17 20.41
N PRO A 376 15.57 -5.10 21.67
CA PRO A 376 15.40 -6.17 22.65
C PRO A 376 13.92 -6.51 22.96
N ARG A 377 13.03 -5.54 22.97
CA ARG A 377 11.60 -5.77 23.18
C ARG A 377 10.95 -6.55 22.03
N GLU A 378 11.35 -6.27 20.80
CA GLU A 378 10.86 -7.03 19.64
C GLU A 378 11.38 -8.46 19.63
N VAL A 379 12.59 -8.72 20.14
CA VAL A 379 13.11 -10.08 20.33
C VAL A 379 12.27 -10.85 21.35
N VAL A 380 11.87 -10.23 22.46
CA VAL A 380 10.93 -10.84 23.43
C VAL A 380 9.55 -11.05 22.79
N GLN A 381 9.08 -10.09 21.98
CA GLN A 381 7.82 -10.25 21.25
C GLN A 381 7.86 -11.42 20.28
N LEU A 382 8.98 -11.62 19.57
CA LEU A 382 9.20 -12.79 18.72
C LEU A 382 9.14 -14.08 19.53
N LYS A 383 9.83 -14.17 20.69
CA LYS A 383 9.75 -15.34 21.59
C LYS A 383 8.30 -15.64 22.00
N ASN A 384 7.54 -14.59 22.39
CA ASN A 384 6.13 -14.76 22.78
C ASN A 384 5.28 -15.29 21.64
N ALA A 385 5.50 -14.76 20.41
CA ALA A 385 4.84 -15.24 19.21
C ALA A 385 5.18 -16.70 18.89
N LEU A 386 6.46 -17.07 18.95
CA LEU A 386 6.88 -18.48 18.74
C LEU A 386 6.25 -19.42 19.78
N SER A 387 6.11 -18.98 21.04
CA SER A 387 5.44 -19.75 22.10
C SER A 387 3.94 -19.93 21.82
N ALA A 388 3.29 -18.92 21.21
CA ALA A 388 1.88 -18.96 20.84
C ALA A 388 1.59 -19.91 19.65
N ILE A 389 2.60 -20.30 18.87
CA ILE A 389 2.45 -21.25 17.76
C ILE A 389 2.13 -22.66 18.26
N GLN A 390 2.69 -23.10 19.40
CA GLN A 390 2.52 -24.47 19.92
C GLN A 390 1.05 -24.86 20.11
N PRO A 391 0.19 -24.08 20.81
CA PRO A 391 -1.23 -24.40 20.94
C PRO A 391 -1.95 -24.43 19.60
N ILE A 392 -1.66 -23.49 18.69
CA ILE A 392 -2.28 -23.43 17.35
C ILE A 392 -1.90 -24.67 16.54
N LYS A 393 -0.61 -25.05 16.53
CA LYS A 393 -0.13 -26.26 15.85
C LYS A 393 -0.84 -27.49 16.36
N SER A 394 -0.95 -27.64 17.67
CA SER A 394 -1.63 -28.78 18.29
C SER A 394 -3.11 -28.82 17.91
N ALA A 395 -3.82 -27.68 17.99
CA ALA A 395 -5.22 -27.58 17.59
C ALA A 395 -5.42 -27.93 16.10
N CYS A 396 -4.54 -27.44 15.22
CA CYS A 396 -4.59 -27.77 13.79
C CYS A 396 -4.39 -29.26 13.52
N LEU A 397 -3.43 -29.92 14.18
CA LEU A 397 -3.15 -31.33 13.99
C LEU A 397 -4.29 -32.23 14.47
N TYR A 398 -4.97 -31.86 15.56
CA TYR A 398 -6.11 -32.60 16.09
C TYR A 398 -7.43 -32.28 15.38
N SER A 399 -7.47 -31.33 14.47
CA SER A 399 -8.68 -30.96 13.75
C SER A 399 -9.17 -32.08 12.82
N SER A 400 -10.47 -32.11 12.53
CA SER A 400 -11.03 -33.01 11.51
C SER A 400 -10.87 -32.48 10.09
N ASN A 401 -10.42 -31.24 9.93
CA ASN A 401 -10.23 -30.59 8.63
C ASN A 401 -8.82 -30.84 8.08
N GLU A 402 -8.72 -31.49 6.92
CA GLU A 402 -7.45 -31.85 6.29
C GLU A 402 -6.57 -30.65 5.89
N ALA A 403 -7.20 -29.50 5.54
CA ALA A 403 -6.45 -28.30 5.22
C ALA A 403 -5.79 -27.70 6.47
N LEU A 404 -6.47 -27.73 7.62
CA LEU A 404 -5.92 -27.32 8.92
C LEU A 404 -4.81 -28.27 9.37
N LYS A 405 -4.95 -29.56 9.19
CA LYS A 405 -3.87 -30.52 9.50
C LYS A 405 -2.60 -30.21 8.74
N ARG A 406 -2.72 -29.95 7.42
CA ARG A 406 -1.57 -29.53 6.59
C ARG A 406 -0.92 -28.24 7.10
N VAL A 407 -1.71 -27.27 7.57
CA VAL A 407 -1.16 -26.05 8.21
C VAL A 407 -0.41 -26.43 9.49
N GLY A 408 -0.97 -27.28 10.34
CA GLY A 408 -0.32 -27.75 11.56
C GLY A 408 1.01 -28.47 11.29
N GLU A 409 1.08 -29.30 10.23
CA GLU A 409 2.32 -29.98 9.82
C GLU A 409 3.41 -28.99 9.39
N GLN A 410 3.05 -27.93 8.69
CA GLN A 410 3.98 -26.93 8.17
C GLN A 410 4.45 -25.92 9.21
N LEU A 411 3.68 -25.67 10.27
CA LEU A 411 4.07 -24.77 11.35
C LEU A 411 5.32 -25.28 12.06
N ASN A 412 6.34 -24.44 12.13
CA ASN A 412 7.61 -24.73 12.81
C ASN A 412 7.66 -24.02 14.16
N LEU A 413 7.93 -24.75 15.23
CA LEU A 413 7.96 -24.18 16.58
C LEU A 413 9.21 -23.33 16.86
N CYS A 414 10.26 -23.51 16.08
CA CYS A 414 11.56 -22.85 16.27
C CYS A 414 12.03 -22.89 17.74
N GLU A 415 11.90 -24.08 18.38
CA GLU A 415 12.11 -24.28 19.84
C GLU A 415 13.48 -23.83 20.29
N SER A 416 14.52 -24.18 19.54
CA SER A 416 15.90 -23.86 19.92
C SER A 416 16.12 -22.34 20.05
N ILE A 417 15.66 -21.56 19.09
CA ILE A 417 15.84 -20.10 19.16
C ILE A 417 14.90 -19.46 20.18
N ARG A 418 13.67 -19.99 20.32
CA ARG A 418 12.70 -19.55 21.34
C ARG A 418 13.29 -19.69 22.75
N ASP A 419 13.77 -20.89 23.07
CA ASP A 419 14.30 -21.24 24.41
C ASP A 419 15.59 -20.46 24.69
N ARG A 420 16.40 -20.22 23.65
CA ARG A 420 17.59 -19.41 23.75
C ARG A 420 17.27 -17.94 24.05
N ILE A 421 16.28 -17.34 23.36
CA ILE A 421 15.84 -15.98 23.68
C ILE A 421 15.33 -15.89 25.13
N GLU A 422 14.60 -16.90 25.60
CA GLU A 422 14.09 -16.95 26.97
C GLU A 422 15.20 -17.02 28.03
N GLN A 423 16.30 -17.71 27.73
CA GLN A 423 17.44 -17.84 28.63
C GLN A 423 18.35 -16.61 28.59
N GLU A 424 18.54 -15.98 27.43
CA GLU A 424 19.51 -14.92 27.23
C GLU A 424 18.95 -13.51 27.50
N ILE A 425 17.67 -13.24 27.24
CA ILE A 425 17.09 -11.92 27.30
C ILE A 425 16.22 -11.73 28.54
N MET A 426 16.32 -10.57 29.17
CA MET A 426 15.41 -10.20 30.28
C MET A 426 13.93 -10.22 29.83
N PRO A 427 12.98 -10.63 30.69
CA PRO A 427 11.56 -10.65 30.35
C PRO A 427 10.98 -9.28 29.94
N ASP A 428 11.45 -8.18 30.56
CA ASP A 428 11.09 -6.80 30.18
C ASP A 428 12.36 -5.97 29.94
N PRO A 429 13.00 -6.13 28.78
CA PRO A 429 14.23 -5.42 28.47
C PRO A 429 13.94 -3.97 28.06
N PRO A 430 14.93 -3.07 28.16
CA PRO A 430 14.83 -1.73 27.63
C PRO A 430 14.69 -1.76 26.10
N GLN A 431 14.12 -0.71 25.52
CA GLN A 431 13.99 -0.59 24.07
C GLN A 431 15.33 -0.48 23.34
N LEU A 432 16.33 0.14 23.96
CA LEU A 432 17.65 0.37 23.39
C LEU A 432 18.71 -0.41 24.17
N VAL A 433 19.54 -1.17 23.49
CA VAL A 433 20.67 -1.92 24.08
C VAL A 433 21.62 -1.01 24.85
N ALA A 434 21.82 0.22 24.36
CA ALA A 434 22.67 1.23 24.98
C ALA A 434 22.24 1.67 26.41
N LYS A 435 21.03 1.31 26.83
CA LYS A 435 20.56 1.57 28.21
C LYS A 435 21.04 0.53 29.21
N GLY A 436 21.55 -0.60 28.75
CA GLY A 436 21.94 -1.74 29.60
C GLY A 436 20.74 -2.48 30.22
N GLY A 437 20.97 -3.64 30.77
CA GLY A 437 19.93 -4.46 31.38
C GLY A 437 19.14 -5.30 30.38
N VAL A 438 19.76 -5.69 29.27
CA VAL A 438 19.15 -6.47 28.20
C VAL A 438 19.30 -7.97 28.44
N ILE A 439 20.49 -8.41 28.88
CA ILE A 439 20.83 -9.82 29.04
C ILE A 439 20.36 -10.33 30.41
N ALA A 440 19.79 -11.55 30.43
CA ALA A 440 19.32 -12.17 31.66
C ALA A 440 20.44 -12.42 32.70
N HIS A 441 20.09 -12.39 33.99
CA HIS A 441 21.00 -12.81 35.06
C HIS A 441 21.26 -14.31 34.99
N GLY A 442 22.51 -14.73 35.23
CA GLY A 442 22.90 -16.15 35.21
C GLY A 442 23.27 -16.69 33.84
N PHE A 443 23.09 -15.91 32.77
CA PHE A 443 23.46 -16.33 31.43
C PHE A 443 24.97 -16.21 31.15
N ASN A 444 25.59 -15.11 31.56
CA ASN A 444 27.02 -14.91 31.34
C ASN A 444 27.74 -14.51 32.64
N ALA A 445 28.69 -15.36 33.07
CA ALA A 445 29.40 -15.20 34.33
C ALA A 445 30.24 -13.91 34.40
N GLU A 446 30.87 -13.49 33.28
CA GLU A 446 31.63 -12.25 33.22
C GLU A 446 30.74 -11.02 33.43
N LEU A 447 29.56 -11.03 32.81
CA LEU A 447 28.56 -9.99 32.93
C LEU A 447 28.00 -9.88 34.36
N ASP A 448 27.75 -11.01 35.01
CA ASP A 448 27.22 -11.05 36.37
C ASP A 448 28.28 -10.61 37.38
N GLU A 449 29.55 -10.94 37.17
CA GLU A 449 30.65 -10.40 37.95
C GLU A 449 30.74 -8.88 37.84
N LEU A 450 30.68 -8.33 36.62
CA LEU A 450 30.71 -6.88 36.40
C LEU A 450 29.49 -6.18 37.04
N ARG A 451 28.32 -6.78 36.98
CA ARG A 451 27.09 -6.28 37.65
C ARG A 451 27.23 -6.29 39.15
N SER A 452 27.81 -7.36 39.74
CA SER A 452 28.10 -7.47 41.17
C SER A 452 29.07 -6.34 41.63
N ILE A 453 30.10 -6.05 40.85
CA ILE A 453 31.01 -4.93 41.12
C ILE A 453 30.25 -3.61 41.15
N ARG A 454 29.32 -3.39 40.20
CA ARG A 454 28.49 -2.17 40.16
C ARG A 454 27.50 -2.07 41.32
N GLU A 455 26.84 -3.15 41.70
CA GLU A 455 25.84 -3.19 42.77
C GLU A 455 26.48 -3.07 44.14
N ASN A 456 27.54 -3.78 44.39
CA ASN A 456 28.33 -3.69 45.63
C ASN A 456 29.04 -2.32 45.71
N GLY A 457 29.15 -1.61 44.59
CA GLY A 457 29.76 -0.28 44.52
C GLY A 457 29.19 0.73 45.49
N LYS A 458 27.90 0.71 45.73
CA LYS A 458 27.24 1.59 46.72
C LYS A 458 27.63 1.25 48.16
N GLN A 459 27.75 -0.03 48.47
CA GLN A 459 28.13 -0.47 49.80
C GLN A 459 29.57 -0.14 50.07
N VAL A 460 30.47 -0.37 49.13
CA VAL A 460 31.91 -0.02 49.28
C VAL A 460 32.13 1.49 49.38
N LEU A 461 31.31 2.31 48.69
CA LEU A 461 31.36 3.77 48.88
C LEU A 461 30.91 4.15 50.28
N LEU A 462 29.90 3.52 50.87
CA LEU A 462 29.48 3.69 52.25
C LEU A 462 30.62 3.25 53.23
N ASP A 463 31.23 2.11 52.97
CA ASP A 463 32.32 1.59 53.79
C ASP A 463 33.53 2.53 53.73
N ILE A 464 33.90 3.08 52.55
CA ILE A 464 34.91 4.11 52.40
C ILE A 464 34.54 5.38 53.19
N GLN A 465 33.25 5.81 53.11
CA GLN A 465 32.76 6.96 53.86
C GLN A 465 32.90 6.76 55.37
N GLU A 466 32.50 5.60 55.90
CA GLU A 466 32.59 5.26 57.32
C GLU A 466 34.04 5.13 57.77
N LYS A 467 34.88 4.48 57.02
CA LYS A 467 36.29 4.33 57.27
C LYS A 467 37.00 5.68 57.31
N GLU A 468 36.76 6.55 56.36
CA GLU A 468 37.38 7.89 56.35
C GLU A 468 36.75 8.80 57.41
N ALA A 469 35.47 8.66 57.75
CA ALA A 469 34.85 9.35 58.85
C ALA A 469 35.48 8.95 60.24
N ALA A 470 35.72 7.66 60.46
CA ALA A 470 36.36 7.14 61.62
C ALA A 470 37.82 7.61 61.70
N LYS A 471 38.59 7.58 60.63
CA LYS A 471 39.99 8.04 60.53
C LYS A 471 40.13 9.52 60.80
N THR A 472 39.26 10.36 60.34
CA THR A 472 39.31 11.83 60.44
C THR A 472 38.53 12.38 61.61
N GLY A 473 37.67 11.61 62.25
CA GLY A 473 36.72 12.07 63.26
C GLY A 473 35.69 13.10 62.74
N ILE A 474 35.36 13.03 61.46
CA ILE A 474 34.35 13.88 60.77
C ILE A 474 33.07 13.10 60.54
N ASN A 475 32.18 13.08 61.53
CA ASN A 475 30.90 12.32 61.39
C ASN A 475 29.90 12.86 60.35
N SER A 476 30.17 14.06 59.83
CA SER A 476 29.32 14.70 58.81
C SER A 476 29.84 14.51 57.38
N LEU A 477 30.78 13.61 57.16
CA LEU A 477 31.36 13.30 55.86
C LEU A 477 30.31 12.68 54.92
N LYS A 478 30.23 13.18 53.72
CA LYS A 478 29.34 12.62 52.69
C LYS A 478 30.09 12.36 51.41
N ILE A 479 29.80 11.22 50.75
CA ILE A 479 30.24 10.97 49.41
C ILE A 479 29.16 11.50 48.45
N GLY A 480 29.58 12.26 47.44
CA GLY A 480 28.76 12.74 46.34
C GLY A 480 29.45 12.50 45.01
N PHE A 481 28.68 12.63 43.90
CA PHE A 481 29.20 12.48 42.53
C PHE A 481 29.02 13.79 41.75
N ASN A 482 30.01 14.13 40.94
CA ASN A 482 29.99 15.28 40.05
C ASN A 482 30.51 14.89 38.65
N ASN A 483 29.81 15.30 37.62
CA ASN A 483 30.13 14.93 36.22
C ASN A 483 31.49 15.43 35.73
N ILE A 484 32.10 16.42 36.40
CA ILE A 484 33.38 17.02 35.98
C ILE A 484 34.59 16.32 36.59
N PHE A 485 34.51 15.93 37.87
CA PHE A 485 35.65 15.38 38.64
C PHE A 485 35.34 14.09 39.40
N GLY A 486 34.14 13.47 39.18
CA GLY A 486 33.80 12.18 39.72
C GLY A 486 33.29 12.14 41.15
N TYR A 487 33.52 11.01 41.84
CA TYR A 487 33.16 10.87 43.24
C TYR A 487 34.05 11.74 44.15
N TYR A 488 33.45 12.36 45.17
CA TYR A 488 34.10 13.23 46.09
C TYR A 488 33.58 13.07 47.53
N LEU A 489 34.41 13.38 48.51
CA LEU A 489 34.06 13.54 49.90
C LEU A 489 33.79 15.03 50.16
N GLU A 490 32.59 15.31 50.68
CA GLU A 490 32.20 16.68 51.07
C GLU A 490 32.40 16.88 52.53
N VAL A 491 33.26 17.87 52.86
CA VAL A 491 33.63 18.26 54.22
C VAL A 491 33.15 19.68 54.50
N ARG A 492 32.37 19.87 55.54
CA ARG A 492 31.92 21.20 55.98
C ARG A 492 33.11 22.02 56.42
N ASN A 493 33.10 23.33 56.16
CA ASN A 493 34.20 24.26 56.54
C ASN A 493 34.58 24.22 58.04
N THR A 494 33.65 23.83 58.92
CA THR A 494 33.93 23.68 60.40
C THR A 494 34.94 22.58 60.71
N PHE A 495 35.15 21.61 59.78
CA PHE A 495 36.04 20.47 59.98
C PHE A 495 37.29 20.50 59.03
N LYS A 496 37.53 21.62 58.40
CA LYS A 496 38.60 21.75 57.40
C LYS A 496 40.00 21.42 57.97
N ASN A 497 40.26 21.74 59.25
CA ASN A 497 41.53 21.50 59.92
C ASN A 497 41.73 20.00 60.25
N LYS A 498 40.75 19.14 60.11
CA LYS A 498 40.83 17.69 60.33
C LYS A 498 41.09 16.90 59.06
N VAL A 499 41.15 17.58 57.92
CA VAL A 499 41.36 16.93 56.62
C VAL A 499 42.79 16.44 56.48
N PRO A 500 43.07 15.18 56.17
CA PRO A 500 44.41 14.64 55.95
C PRO A 500 45.12 15.31 54.76
N GLN A 501 46.45 15.34 54.78
CA GLN A 501 47.25 15.97 53.73
C GLN A 501 47.28 15.20 52.42
N ASP A 502 46.94 13.92 52.46
CA ASP A 502 46.81 13.02 51.30
C ASP A 502 45.53 13.22 50.50
N TRP A 503 44.58 14.00 51.01
CA TRP A 503 43.34 14.30 50.28
C TRP A 503 43.56 15.47 49.30
N ILE A 504 43.12 15.27 48.06
CA ILE A 504 43.23 16.25 46.99
C ILE A 504 41.97 17.10 46.93
N ARG A 505 42.10 18.41 47.23
CA ARG A 505 40.98 19.35 47.11
C ARG A 505 40.66 19.64 45.66
N LYS A 506 39.42 19.48 45.28
CA LYS A 506 38.90 19.70 43.90
C LYS A 506 38.03 20.93 43.78
N GLN A 507 37.23 21.24 44.80
CA GLN A 507 36.31 22.37 44.74
C GLN A 507 36.07 22.95 46.14
N THR A 508 36.01 24.28 46.21
CA THR A 508 35.65 25.04 47.40
C THR A 508 34.27 25.65 47.21
N LEU A 509 33.34 25.34 48.09
CA LEU A 509 31.97 25.88 48.12
C LEU A 509 31.87 26.87 49.30
N ALA A 510 30.75 27.62 49.33
CA ALA A 510 30.52 28.60 50.40
C ALA A 510 30.50 27.98 51.83
N GLN A 511 30.00 26.73 51.98
CA GLN A 511 29.86 26.06 53.26
C GLN A 511 30.59 24.74 53.42
N ALA A 512 31.27 24.24 52.36
CA ALA A 512 31.94 22.96 52.30
C ALA A 512 33.13 22.99 51.33
N GLU A 513 34.04 22.04 51.47
CA GLU A 513 35.08 21.75 50.48
C GLU A 513 34.93 20.30 50.03
N ARG A 514 35.28 20.04 48.73
CA ARG A 514 35.20 18.73 48.11
C ARG A 514 36.58 18.17 47.85
N TYR A 515 36.77 16.95 48.30
CA TYR A 515 38.06 16.26 48.25
C TYR A 515 37.96 14.92 47.57
N ILE A 516 39.04 14.43 47.01
CA ILE A 516 39.18 13.08 46.44
C ILE A 516 40.33 12.39 47.22
N THR A 517 40.08 11.14 47.62
CA THR A 517 41.12 10.29 48.19
C THR A 517 41.68 9.36 47.11
N PRO A 518 42.90 8.85 47.25
CA PRO A 518 43.45 7.84 46.34
C PRO A 518 42.59 6.61 46.23
N GLU A 519 42.07 6.10 47.36
CA GLU A 519 41.19 4.94 47.44
C GLU A 519 39.84 5.18 46.68
N LEU A 520 39.23 6.35 46.85
CA LEU A 520 38.02 6.73 46.16
C LEU A 520 38.23 6.84 44.64
N LYS A 521 39.39 7.36 44.22
CA LYS A 521 39.74 7.48 42.80
C LYS A 521 40.00 6.13 42.14
N GLU A 522 40.66 5.20 42.83
CA GLU A 522 40.89 3.84 42.32
C GLU A 522 39.57 3.09 42.18
N TYR A 523 38.67 3.24 43.16
CA TYR A 523 37.37 2.61 43.15
C TYR A 523 36.45 3.20 42.09
N GLU A 524 36.48 4.52 41.90
CA GLU A 524 35.78 5.18 40.78
C GLU A 524 36.18 4.62 39.42
N ALA A 525 37.49 4.42 39.20
CA ALA A 525 37.98 3.84 37.95
C ALA A 525 37.46 2.41 37.71
N LYS A 526 37.29 1.60 38.80
CA LYS A 526 36.71 0.26 38.74
C LYS A 526 35.23 0.30 38.41
N ILE A 527 34.43 1.18 39.03
CA ILE A 527 33.00 1.31 38.77
C ILE A 527 32.72 1.82 37.33
N LEU A 528 33.35 2.93 36.92
CA LEU A 528 33.20 3.51 35.60
C LEU A 528 33.65 2.53 34.51
N GLY A 529 34.73 1.79 34.74
CA GLY A 529 35.20 0.74 33.86
C GLY A 529 34.26 -0.45 33.79
N ALA A 530 33.54 -0.80 34.87
CA ALA A 530 32.54 -1.87 34.88
C ALA A 530 31.31 -1.46 34.08
N ASP A 531 30.79 -0.24 34.23
CA ASP A 531 29.64 0.23 33.49
C ASP A 531 29.86 0.22 31.97
N GLU A 532 31.02 0.72 31.51
CA GLU A 532 31.36 0.70 30.07
C GLU A 532 31.49 -0.74 29.53
N LYS A 533 32.16 -1.62 30.32
CA LYS A 533 32.31 -3.04 29.94
C LYS A 533 30.96 -3.78 29.89
N ILE A 534 30.05 -3.52 30.83
CA ILE A 534 28.70 -4.08 30.85
C ILE A 534 27.98 -3.74 29.54
N LEU A 535 27.96 -2.46 29.13
CA LEU A 535 27.29 -2.02 27.93
C LEU A 535 27.90 -2.66 26.66
N ILE A 536 29.22 -2.75 26.58
CA ILE A 536 29.91 -3.37 25.44
C ILE A 536 29.62 -4.87 25.39
N LEU A 537 29.66 -5.54 26.55
CA LEU A 537 29.41 -6.99 26.60
C LEU A 537 27.96 -7.33 26.30
N GLU A 538 27.00 -6.59 26.86
CA GLU A 538 25.57 -6.77 26.54
C GLU A 538 25.28 -6.52 25.06
N ALA A 539 25.87 -5.49 24.45
CA ALA A 539 25.74 -5.21 23.03
C ALA A 539 26.32 -6.34 22.17
N ARG A 540 27.46 -6.91 22.56
CA ARG A 540 28.07 -8.04 21.87
C ARG A 540 27.18 -9.27 21.94
N LEU A 541 26.73 -9.67 23.12
CA LEU A 541 25.89 -10.85 23.34
C LEU A 541 24.54 -10.72 22.60
N PHE A 542 23.95 -9.54 22.65
CA PHE A 542 22.72 -9.26 21.90
C PHE A 542 22.91 -9.37 20.39
N ASN A 543 24.00 -8.84 19.86
CA ASN A 543 24.29 -8.93 18.42
C ASN A 543 24.59 -10.38 17.99
N GLU A 544 25.27 -11.17 18.80
CA GLU A 544 25.49 -12.60 18.58
C GLU A 544 24.15 -13.34 18.49
N LEU A 545 23.22 -13.11 19.42
CA LEU A 545 21.87 -13.68 19.38
C LEU A 545 21.12 -13.26 18.09
N VAL A 546 21.14 -11.97 17.73
CA VAL A 546 20.48 -11.46 16.51
C VAL A 546 21.06 -12.10 15.26
N GLN A 547 22.37 -12.36 15.22
CA GLN A 547 23.04 -13.02 14.11
C GLN A 547 22.59 -14.46 13.98
N ASP A 548 22.47 -15.19 15.08
CA ASP A 548 22.00 -16.58 15.07
C ASP A 548 20.51 -16.72 14.74
N MET A 549 19.72 -15.71 15.11
CA MET A 549 18.30 -15.64 14.69
C MET A 549 18.12 -15.62 13.17
N GLN A 550 19.10 -15.14 12.41
CA GLN A 550 19.01 -15.05 10.94
C GLN A 550 18.87 -16.44 10.28
N GLU A 551 19.34 -17.50 10.90
CA GLU A 551 19.19 -18.87 10.37
C GLU A 551 17.71 -19.34 10.37
N TYR A 552 16.87 -18.74 11.21
CA TYR A 552 15.45 -19.07 11.35
C TYR A 552 14.53 -18.20 10.49
N ILE A 553 15.07 -17.25 9.71
CA ILE A 553 14.26 -16.33 8.86
C ILE A 553 13.27 -17.11 7.97
N PRO A 554 13.67 -18.13 7.17
CA PRO A 554 12.75 -18.80 6.28
C PRO A 554 11.60 -19.50 7.03
N GLN A 555 11.89 -20.14 8.16
CA GLN A 555 10.90 -20.85 8.96
C GLN A 555 9.89 -19.89 9.59
N ILE A 556 10.36 -18.75 10.09
CA ILE A 556 9.50 -17.74 10.71
C ILE A 556 8.63 -17.07 9.64
N GLN A 557 9.14 -16.84 8.42
CA GLN A 557 8.34 -16.33 7.31
C GLN A 557 7.24 -17.30 6.88
N ILE A 558 7.52 -18.61 6.84
CA ILE A 558 6.49 -19.63 6.58
C ILE A 558 5.41 -19.58 7.67
N ASN A 559 5.81 -19.54 8.93
CA ASN A 559 4.88 -19.40 10.06
C ASN A 559 4.01 -18.14 9.93
N ALA A 560 4.62 -16.99 9.65
CA ALA A 560 3.92 -15.72 9.49
C ALA A 560 2.85 -15.79 8.39
N ASN A 561 3.17 -16.41 7.25
CA ASN A 561 2.22 -16.58 6.15
C ASN A 561 1.06 -17.53 6.52
N LEU A 562 1.36 -18.67 7.19
CA LEU A 562 0.32 -19.60 7.63
C LEU A 562 -0.60 -18.98 8.68
N LEU A 563 -0.03 -18.26 9.64
CA LEU A 563 -0.79 -17.58 10.70
C LEU A 563 -1.63 -16.43 10.14
N ALA A 564 -1.10 -15.64 9.20
CA ALA A 564 -1.86 -14.62 8.49
C ALA A 564 -3.07 -15.20 7.74
N ARG A 565 -2.89 -16.38 7.11
CA ARG A 565 -3.98 -17.11 6.46
C ARG A 565 -5.07 -17.55 7.45
N LEU A 566 -4.67 -18.12 8.61
CA LEU A 566 -5.62 -18.51 9.66
C LEU A 566 -6.36 -17.30 10.22
N ASP A 567 -5.66 -16.16 10.41
CA ASP A 567 -6.23 -14.92 10.90
C ASP A 567 -7.28 -14.33 9.92
N CYS A 568 -6.99 -14.34 8.61
CA CYS A 568 -7.97 -13.94 7.59
C CYS A 568 -9.24 -14.81 7.63
N LEU A 569 -9.09 -16.12 7.76
CA LEU A 569 -10.22 -17.06 7.81
C LEU A 569 -11.01 -16.91 9.12
N LEU A 570 -10.32 -16.58 10.23
CA LEU A 570 -10.96 -16.23 11.49
C LEU A 570 -11.76 -14.93 11.37
N ALA A 571 -11.20 -13.91 10.71
CA ALA A 571 -11.91 -12.66 10.41
C ALA A 571 -13.20 -12.92 9.60
N PHE A 572 -13.15 -13.83 8.61
CA PHE A 572 -14.33 -14.22 7.84
C PHE A 572 -15.39 -14.95 8.69
N ALA A 573 -14.98 -15.79 9.63
CA ALA A 573 -15.90 -16.42 10.56
C ALA A 573 -16.55 -15.39 11.49
N ASN A 574 -15.76 -14.46 12.02
CA ASN A 574 -16.25 -13.41 12.93
C ASN A 574 -17.29 -12.52 12.24
N ILE A 575 -16.99 -11.99 11.04
CA ILE A 575 -17.92 -11.15 10.31
C ILE A 575 -19.18 -11.92 9.88
N ALA A 576 -19.03 -13.21 9.53
CA ALA A 576 -20.18 -14.04 9.14
C ALA A 576 -21.13 -14.29 10.31
N GLU A 577 -20.62 -14.45 11.51
CA GLU A 577 -21.45 -14.56 12.73
C GLU A 577 -22.12 -13.24 13.09
N GLU A 578 -21.35 -12.13 13.12
CA GLU A 578 -21.85 -10.79 13.41
C GLU A 578 -23.01 -10.40 12.48
N ASN A 579 -22.84 -10.61 11.16
CA ASN A 579 -23.77 -10.13 10.14
C ASN A 579 -24.66 -11.22 9.54
N LYS A 580 -24.65 -12.43 10.12
CA LYS A 580 -25.48 -13.56 9.66
C LYS A 580 -25.26 -13.88 8.16
N TYR A 581 -24.00 -13.98 7.76
CA TYR A 581 -23.64 -14.41 6.42
C TYR A 581 -23.75 -15.93 6.30
N VAL A 582 -24.00 -16.39 5.09
CA VAL A 582 -24.18 -17.82 4.81
C VAL A 582 -23.07 -18.35 3.91
N ARG A 583 -22.79 -19.65 4.04
CA ARG A 583 -21.82 -20.31 3.15
C ARG A 583 -22.34 -20.33 1.72
N PRO A 584 -21.62 -19.75 0.73
CA PRO A 584 -21.96 -19.85 -0.68
C PRO A 584 -21.57 -21.22 -1.22
N MET A 585 -22.34 -21.72 -2.20
CA MET A 585 -21.95 -22.85 -3.03
C MET A 585 -21.14 -22.29 -4.22
N VAL A 586 -19.85 -22.63 -4.31
CA VAL A 586 -18.99 -22.20 -5.42
C VAL A 586 -18.65 -23.39 -6.28
N ASP A 587 -18.96 -23.29 -7.59
CA ASP A 587 -18.73 -24.35 -8.56
C ASP A 587 -18.25 -23.80 -9.92
N ASP A 588 -17.97 -24.69 -10.88
CA ASP A 588 -17.50 -24.31 -12.23
C ASP A 588 -18.66 -24.03 -13.21
N SER A 589 -19.86 -23.84 -12.73
CA SER A 589 -21.03 -23.48 -13.55
C SER A 589 -20.97 -22.03 -14.07
N MET A 590 -21.91 -21.66 -14.92
CA MET A 590 -22.10 -20.28 -15.37
C MET A 590 -23.20 -19.55 -14.60
N VAL A 591 -23.72 -20.15 -13.53
CA VAL A 591 -24.90 -19.64 -12.81
C VAL A 591 -24.44 -18.73 -11.64
N ILE A 592 -25.08 -17.59 -11.54
CA ILE A 592 -25.07 -16.74 -10.33
C ILE A 592 -26.52 -16.70 -9.84
N ASP A 593 -26.83 -17.37 -8.74
CA ASP A 593 -28.14 -17.40 -8.09
C ASP A 593 -28.00 -16.95 -6.65
N ILE A 594 -28.43 -15.74 -6.35
CA ILE A 594 -28.34 -15.09 -5.03
C ILE A 594 -29.79 -14.89 -4.56
N LYS A 595 -30.15 -15.48 -3.42
CA LYS A 595 -31.45 -15.28 -2.78
C LYS A 595 -31.33 -14.35 -1.61
N LYS A 596 -32.18 -13.34 -1.58
CA LYS A 596 -32.21 -12.31 -0.52
C LYS A 596 -30.84 -11.72 -0.24
N GLY A 597 -30.09 -11.39 -1.31
CA GLY A 597 -28.80 -10.74 -1.18
C GLY A 597 -28.92 -9.36 -0.52
N ARG A 598 -27.93 -9.01 0.31
CA ARG A 598 -27.80 -7.73 0.98
C ARG A 598 -26.46 -7.07 0.61
N HIS A 599 -26.40 -5.75 0.67
CA HIS A 599 -25.17 -5.02 0.38
C HIS A 599 -24.27 -4.97 1.65
N PRO A 600 -23.10 -5.61 1.65
CA PRO A 600 -22.29 -5.80 2.85
C PRO A 600 -21.87 -4.49 3.54
N VAL A 601 -21.67 -3.42 2.77
CA VAL A 601 -21.27 -2.12 3.33
C VAL A 601 -22.48 -1.29 3.76
N ILE A 602 -23.52 -1.20 2.91
CA ILE A 602 -24.67 -0.36 3.23
C ILE A 602 -25.43 -0.89 4.45
N GLU A 603 -25.58 -2.23 4.58
CA GLU A 603 -26.29 -2.80 5.73
C GLU A 603 -25.66 -2.48 7.07
N THR A 604 -24.33 -2.30 7.12
CA THR A 604 -23.63 -1.95 8.37
C THR A 604 -23.70 -0.45 8.72
N GLN A 605 -24.09 0.39 7.75
CA GLN A 605 -24.20 1.84 7.94
C GLN A 605 -25.62 2.33 8.19
N LEU A 606 -26.61 1.41 8.14
CA LEU A 606 -28.01 1.79 8.39
C LEU A 606 -28.22 2.22 9.84
N PRO A 607 -29.08 3.23 10.08
CA PRO A 607 -29.46 3.62 11.43
C PRO A 607 -30.08 2.44 12.21
N LEU A 608 -29.94 2.49 13.54
CA LEU A 608 -30.56 1.48 14.43
C LEU A 608 -32.07 1.39 14.20
N GLY A 609 -32.55 0.18 13.86
CA GLY A 609 -33.95 -0.12 13.58
C GLY A 609 -34.31 -0.14 12.10
N GLU A 610 -33.45 0.35 11.19
CA GLU A 610 -33.63 0.17 9.75
C GLU A 610 -32.99 -1.12 9.29
N GLN A 611 -33.66 -1.82 8.36
CA GLN A 611 -33.13 -3.05 7.75
C GLN A 611 -32.90 -2.84 6.27
N TYR A 612 -31.81 -3.43 5.75
CA TYR A 612 -31.57 -3.49 4.31
C TYR A 612 -32.65 -4.35 3.63
N ILE A 613 -33.18 -3.86 2.52
CA ILE A 613 -34.18 -4.61 1.74
C ILE A 613 -33.45 -5.61 0.84
N PRO A 614 -33.57 -6.92 1.13
CA PRO A 614 -32.83 -7.92 0.38
C PRO A 614 -33.45 -8.18 -1.00
N ASN A 615 -32.60 -8.49 -1.99
CA ASN A 615 -33.02 -8.73 -3.37
C ASN A 615 -32.45 -10.02 -3.93
N ASP A 616 -33.26 -10.69 -4.80
CA ASP A 616 -32.86 -11.88 -5.54
C ASP A 616 -32.21 -11.48 -6.86
N VAL A 617 -31.09 -12.13 -7.20
CA VAL A 617 -30.41 -11.96 -8.49
C VAL A 617 -30.10 -13.33 -9.06
N TYR A 618 -30.58 -13.54 -10.30
CA TYR A 618 -30.25 -14.75 -11.05
C TYR A 618 -29.67 -14.38 -12.41
N LEU A 619 -28.51 -14.96 -12.76
CA LEU A 619 -27.87 -14.81 -14.06
C LEU A 619 -27.30 -16.14 -14.51
N ASP A 620 -27.48 -16.44 -15.80
CA ASP A 620 -26.84 -17.55 -16.51
C ASP A 620 -26.55 -17.16 -17.97
N ASN A 621 -25.88 -18.02 -18.73
CA ASN A 621 -25.58 -17.73 -20.13
C ASN A 621 -26.64 -18.29 -21.11
N GLU A 622 -27.70 -18.95 -20.63
CA GLU A 622 -28.67 -19.65 -21.44
C GLU A 622 -30.06 -18.97 -21.46
N GLN A 623 -30.55 -18.59 -20.26
CA GLN A 623 -31.92 -18.08 -20.12
C GLN A 623 -32.00 -16.61 -19.72
N GLN A 624 -31.09 -16.17 -18.86
CA GLN A 624 -31.05 -14.82 -18.29
C GLN A 624 -29.63 -14.30 -18.18
N GLN A 625 -29.02 -13.99 -19.32
CA GLN A 625 -27.67 -13.49 -19.42
C GLN A 625 -27.57 -12.02 -18.99
N ILE A 626 -28.54 -11.20 -19.44
CA ILE A 626 -28.59 -9.77 -19.20
C ILE A 626 -29.84 -9.41 -18.43
N MET A 627 -29.68 -8.82 -17.26
CA MET A 627 -30.75 -8.18 -16.51
C MET A 627 -30.79 -6.70 -16.83
N MET A 628 -31.80 -6.27 -17.58
CA MET A 628 -32.05 -4.86 -17.82
C MET A 628 -32.85 -4.29 -16.64
N ILE A 629 -32.25 -3.34 -15.90
CA ILE A 629 -32.82 -2.83 -14.66
C ILE A 629 -33.21 -1.37 -14.83
N THR A 630 -34.53 -1.10 -14.85
CA THR A 630 -35.09 0.24 -14.94
C THR A 630 -35.59 0.72 -13.57
N GLY A 631 -35.86 2.00 -13.44
CA GLY A 631 -36.42 2.60 -12.24
C GLY A 631 -35.86 3.99 -11.97
N PRO A 632 -36.45 4.74 -11.03
CA PRO A 632 -36.05 6.10 -10.72
C PRO A 632 -34.65 6.16 -10.10
N ASN A 633 -34.03 7.34 -10.18
CA ASN A 633 -32.83 7.61 -9.41
C ASN A 633 -33.14 7.55 -7.92
N MET A 634 -32.18 7.16 -7.09
CA MET A 634 -32.34 6.89 -5.65
C MET A 634 -33.13 5.62 -5.29
N ALA A 635 -33.67 4.86 -6.27
CA ALA A 635 -34.36 3.60 -5.99
C ALA A 635 -33.41 2.47 -5.54
N GLY A 636 -32.08 2.64 -5.70
CA GLY A 636 -31.09 1.65 -5.29
C GLY A 636 -30.55 0.76 -6.41
N LYS A 637 -30.71 1.14 -7.69
CA LYS A 637 -30.16 0.40 -8.84
C LYS A 637 -28.64 0.16 -8.71
N SER A 638 -27.87 1.23 -8.50
CA SER A 638 -26.41 1.15 -8.36
C SER A 638 -25.98 0.31 -7.14
N ALA A 639 -26.73 0.40 -6.03
CA ALA A 639 -26.49 -0.42 -4.84
C ALA A 639 -26.69 -1.92 -5.13
N LEU A 640 -27.72 -2.27 -5.90
CA LEU A 640 -27.98 -3.66 -6.32
C LEU A 640 -26.88 -4.23 -7.23
N LEU A 641 -26.39 -3.42 -8.18
CA LEU A 641 -25.26 -3.80 -9.04
C LEU A 641 -24.02 -4.10 -8.19
N ARG A 642 -23.62 -3.14 -7.34
CA ARG A 642 -22.46 -3.28 -6.45
C ARG A 642 -22.63 -4.45 -5.49
N GLN A 643 -23.82 -4.62 -4.86
CA GLN A 643 -24.15 -5.77 -4.02
C GLN A 643 -23.82 -7.10 -4.70
N THR A 644 -24.27 -7.28 -5.94
CA THR A 644 -24.06 -8.52 -6.68
C THR A 644 -22.57 -8.79 -6.91
N ALA A 645 -21.82 -7.78 -7.34
CA ALA A 645 -20.37 -7.94 -7.52
C ALA A 645 -19.64 -8.23 -6.21
N LEU A 646 -19.99 -7.53 -5.12
CA LEU A 646 -19.37 -7.73 -3.81
C LEU A 646 -19.66 -9.14 -3.25
N ILE A 647 -20.87 -9.66 -3.42
CA ILE A 647 -21.21 -11.04 -3.03
C ILE A 647 -20.40 -12.06 -3.84
N VAL A 648 -20.27 -11.87 -5.16
CA VAL A 648 -19.44 -12.75 -6.01
C VAL A 648 -17.98 -12.70 -5.59
N LEU A 649 -17.43 -11.53 -5.35
CA LEU A 649 -16.04 -11.38 -4.92
C LEU A 649 -15.80 -11.98 -3.54
N LEU A 650 -16.69 -11.75 -2.56
CA LEU A 650 -16.62 -12.38 -1.23
C LEU A 650 -16.62 -13.91 -1.33
N ALA A 651 -17.50 -14.49 -2.15
CA ALA A 651 -17.51 -15.92 -2.39
C ALA A 651 -16.19 -16.43 -2.97
N GLN A 652 -15.58 -15.71 -3.93
CA GLN A 652 -14.32 -16.12 -4.58
C GLN A 652 -13.07 -15.83 -3.74
N VAL A 653 -13.13 -14.99 -2.71
CA VAL A 653 -12.06 -14.93 -1.71
C VAL A 653 -12.17 -16.02 -0.64
N GLY A 654 -13.29 -16.75 -0.60
CA GLY A 654 -13.55 -17.81 0.39
C GLY A 654 -14.23 -17.31 1.65
N CYS A 655 -14.93 -16.19 1.59
CA CYS A 655 -15.76 -15.65 2.68
C CYS A 655 -17.21 -16.11 2.54
N PHE A 656 -17.93 -16.20 3.65
CA PHE A 656 -19.40 -16.31 3.64
C PHE A 656 -20.01 -15.00 3.13
N VAL A 657 -21.23 -15.05 2.64
CA VAL A 657 -21.87 -13.95 1.90
C VAL A 657 -23.16 -13.46 2.54
N PRO A 658 -23.48 -12.17 2.43
CA PRO A 658 -24.71 -11.57 2.94
C PRO A 658 -25.93 -11.95 2.08
N ALA A 659 -26.42 -13.15 2.23
CA ALA A 659 -27.59 -13.69 1.51
C ALA A 659 -28.34 -14.73 2.36
N GLU A 660 -29.51 -15.17 1.93
CA GLU A 660 -30.18 -16.34 2.48
C GLU A 660 -29.56 -17.63 1.90
N SER A 661 -29.25 -17.63 0.60
CA SER A 661 -28.45 -18.65 -0.07
C SER A 661 -27.78 -18.04 -1.30
N ALA A 662 -26.64 -18.58 -1.70
CA ALA A 662 -25.94 -18.15 -2.90
C ALA A 662 -25.27 -19.34 -3.59
N ARG A 663 -25.48 -19.47 -4.90
CA ARG A 663 -24.72 -20.34 -5.78
C ARG A 663 -23.97 -19.47 -6.78
N ILE A 664 -22.65 -19.57 -6.76
CA ILE A 664 -21.76 -18.71 -7.54
C ILE A 664 -20.91 -19.60 -8.45
N GLY A 665 -21.27 -19.62 -9.75
CA GLY A 665 -20.40 -20.14 -10.79
C GLY A 665 -19.24 -19.20 -11.02
N LEU A 666 -18.03 -19.75 -11.13
CA LEU A 666 -16.78 -18.99 -11.22
C LEU A 666 -16.86 -17.81 -12.21
N VAL A 667 -16.33 -16.67 -11.75
CA VAL A 667 -16.15 -15.46 -12.54
C VAL A 667 -14.66 -15.25 -12.74
N ASP A 668 -14.25 -14.98 -13.98
CA ASP A 668 -12.84 -14.75 -14.33
C ASP A 668 -12.47 -13.27 -14.33
N LYS A 669 -13.44 -12.38 -14.58
CA LYS A 669 -13.28 -10.93 -14.61
C LYS A 669 -14.55 -10.25 -14.10
N VAL A 670 -14.36 -9.20 -13.31
CA VAL A 670 -15.46 -8.31 -12.93
C VAL A 670 -15.16 -6.93 -13.49
N PHE A 671 -16.12 -6.40 -14.22
CA PHE A 671 -16.05 -5.06 -14.79
C PHE A 671 -17.21 -4.21 -14.28
N THR A 672 -16.89 -2.99 -13.90
CA THR A 672 -17.91 -2.04 -13.46
C THR A 672 -17.75 -0.72 -14.19
N ARG A 673 -18.88 -0.21 -14.67
CA ARG A 673 -19.03 1.18 -15.06
C ARG A 673 -20.19 1.74 -14.23
N VAL A 674 -19.88 2.20 -13.03
CA VAL A 674 -20.85 2.70 -12.04
C VAL A 674 -20.41 4.09 -11.56
N GLY A 675 -21.26 5.09 -11.71
CA GLY A 675 -21.03 6.46 -11.32
C GLY A 675 -20.21 7.29 -12.33
N ALA A 676 -20.35 8.61 -12.29
CA ALA A 676 -19.52 9.53 -13.07
C ALA A 676 -18.21 9.79 -12.30
N SER A 677 -17.09 9.40 -12.85
CA SER A 677 -15.80 9.85 -12.37
C SER A 677 -15.40 11.10 -13.15
N ASP A 678 -15.64 12.27 -12.58
CA ASP A 678 -15.15 13.51 -13.15
C ASP A 678 -13.62 13.58 -13.02
N ASN A 679 -12.92 13.31 -14.10
CA ASN A 679 -11.47 13.48 -14.17
C ASN A 679 -11.11 14.87 -14.69
N ILE A 680 -11.58 15.91 -13.99
CA ILE A 680 -11.40 17.32 -14.34
C ILE A 680 -9.91 17.66 -14.55
N SER A 681 -9.01 16.93 -13.92
CA SER A 681 -7.57 17.19 -13.95
C SER A 681 -6.86 16.82 -15.25
N LEU A 682 -7.49 16.04 -16.14
CA LEU A 682 -6.94 15.69 -17.48
C LEU A 682 -7.61 16.45 -18.62
N GLY A 683 -8.64 17.28 -18.32
CA GLY A 683 -9.38 18.01 -19.35
C GLY A 683 -10.19 17.11 -20.30
N GLU A 684 -10.39 15.84 -19.98
CA GLU A 684 -11.19 14.91 -20.76
C GLU A 684 -12.68 15.10 -20.47
N SER A 685 -13.49 15.03 -21.52
CA SER A 685 -14.95 15.01 -21.37
C SER A 685 -15.39 13.76 -20.59
N THR A 686 -16.33 13.93 -19.65
CA THR A 686 -16.94 12.82 -18.89
C THR A 686 -17.47 11.71 -19.81
N PHE A 687 -18.01 12.08 -20.98
CA PHE A 687 -18.45 11.13 -22.00
C PHE A 687 -17.30 10.35 -22.63
N MET A 688 -16.15 11.00 -22.90
CA MET A 688 -14.98 10.33 -23.47
C MET A 688 -14.40 9.30 -22.48
N VAL A 689 -14.34 9.65 -21.19
CA VAL A 689 -13.92 8.72 -20.12
C VAL A 689 -14.88 7.53 -20.08
N GLU A 690 -16.18 7.78 -20.12
CA GLU A 690 -17.22 6.74 -20.14
C GLU A 690 -17.06 5.79 -21.33
N MET A 691 -16.84 6.31 -22.51
CA MET A 691 -16.66 5.49 -23.73
C MET A 691 -15.34 4.72 -23.70
N THR A 692 -14.29 5.28 -23.16
CA THR A 692 -13.00 4.60 -22.99
C THR A 692 -13.11 3.42 -22.01
N GLU A 693 -13.81 3.60 -20.88
CA GLU A 693 -14.09 2.52 -19.92
C GLU A 693 -14.94 1.42 -20.58
N ALA A 694 -16.01 1.79 -21.26
CA ALA A 694 -16.86 0.83 -21.98
C ALA A 694 -16.09 0.06 -23.05
N ALA A 695 -15.23 0.72 -23.83
CA ALA A 695 -14.39 0.11 -24.85
C ALA A 695 -13.42 -0.91 -24.21
N ASN A 696 -12.78 -0.56 -23.09
CA ASN A 696 -11.88 -1.46 -22.36
C ASN A 696 -12.61 -2.72 -21.86
N ILE A 697 -13.84 -2.57 -21.38
CA ILE A 697 -14.69 -3.69 -20.98
C ILE A 697 -14.98 -4.59 -22.17
N LEU A 698 -15.52 -4.03 -23.25
CA LEU A 698 -15.96 -4.80 -24.43
C LEU A 698 -14.80 -5.54 -25.14
N ASN A 699 -13.60 -4.95 -25.14
CA ASN A 699 -12.40 -5.58 -25.70
C ASN A 699 -11.82 -6.69 -24.82
N SER A 700 -12.16 -6.71 -23.54
CA SER A 700 -11.57 -7.65 -22.57
C SER A 700 -12.54 -8.69 -22.04
N VAL A 701 -13.85 -8.55 -22.30
CA VAL A 701 -14.91 -9.42 -21.77
C VAL A 701 -14.78 -10.87 -22.25
N THR A 702 -15.22 -11.81 -21.39
CA THR A 702 -15.32 -13.25 -21.68
C THR A 702 -16.71 -13.77 -21.28
N PRO A 703 -17.10 -14.98 -21.69
CA PRO A 703 -18.36 -15.57 -21.22
C PRO A 703 -18.46 -15.77 -19.71
N ARG A 704 -17.35 -15.89 -19.01
CA ARG A 704 -17.29 -16.01 -17.54
C ARG A 704 -17.24 -14.68 -16.82
N SER A 705 -17.18 -13.57 -17.52
CA SER A 705 -17.12 -12.23 -16.91
C SER A 705 -18.47 -11.85 -16.29
N LEU A 706 -18.40 -11.03 -15.24
CA LEU A 706 -19.53 -10.30 -14.69
C LEU A 706 -19.36 -8.82 -15.04
N VAL A 707 -20.35 -8.26 -15.72
CA VAL A 707 -20.33 -6.88 -16.21
C VAL A 707 -21.45 -6.08 -15.56
N LEU A 708 -21.11 -4.90 -15.02
CA LEU A 708 -22.05 -3.99 -14.37
C LEU A 708 -22.01 -2.64 -15.09
N PHE A 709 -23.08 -2.31 -15.81
CA PHE A 709 -23.27 -1.00 -16.43
C PHE A 709 -24.33 -0.21 -15.67
N ASP A 710 -24.00 0.99 -15.26
CA ASP A 710 -24.92 1.91 -14.59
C ASP A 710 -25.02 3.21 -15.37
N GLU A 711 -26.21 3.45 -15.92
CA GLU A 711 -26.60 4.67 -16.62
C GLU A 711 -25.65 5.08 -17.78
N LEU A 712 -25.23 4.08 -18.57
CA LEU A 712 -24.36 4.29 -19.73
C LEU A 712 -25.05 5.16 -20.80
N GLY A 713 -24.31 6.12 -21.40
CA GLY A 713 -24.79 7.00 -22.48
C GLY A 713 -25.35 8.35 -22.00
N ARG A 714 -25.22 8.68 -20.72
CA ARG A 714 -25.75 9.96 -20.15
C ARG A 714 -25.01 11.22 -20.61
N GLY A 715 -23.74 11.09 -20.98
CA GLY A 715 -22.86 12.20 -21.31
C GLY A 715 -23.07 12.85 -22.70
N THR A 716 -24.05 12.37 -23.48
CA THR A 716 -24.33 12.84 -24.85
C THR A 716 -25.83 13.08 -25.09
N SER A 717 -26.24 13.31 -26.34
CA SER A 717 -27.65 13.43 -26.68
C SER A 717 -28.43 12.15 -26.37
N THR A 718 -29.71 12.27 -26.02
CA THR A 718 -30.54 11.11 -25.61
C THR A 718 -30.56 10.01 -26.67
N TYR A 719 -30.70 10.37 -27.95
CA TYR A 719 -30.76 9.38 -29.01
C TYR A 719 -29.41 8.70 -29.26
N ASP A 720 -28.29 9.44 -29.21
CA ASP A 720 -26.95 8.83 -29.30
C ASP A 720 -26.68 7.89 -28.12
N GLY A 721 -27.06 8.31 -26.90
CA GLY A 721 -26.91 7.51 -25.69
C GLY A 721 -27.69 6.21 -25.75
N ILE A 722 -28.97 6.25 -26.18
CA ILE A 722 -29.80 5.07 -26.40
C ILE A 722 -29.18 4.15 -27.45
N SER A 723 -28.76 4.71 -28.60
CA SER A 723 -28.18 3.94 -29.70
C SER A 723 -26.92 3.21 -29.30
N ILE A 724 -26.01 3.87 -28.57
CA ILE A 724 -24.79 3.24 -28.05
C ILE A 724 -25.10 2.17 -27.03
N ALA A 725 -26.01 2.43 -26.08
CA ALA A 725 -26.40 1.45 -25.07
C ALA A 725 -27.04 0.22 -25.69
N TRP A 726 -27.91 0.41 -26.67
CA TRP A 726 -28.53 -0.67 -27.46
C TRP A 726 -27.49 -1.55 -28.17
N ALA A 727 -26.56 -0.92 -28.90
CA ALA A 727 -25.52 -1.62 -29.63
C ALA A 727 -24.61 -2.44 -28.72
N ILE A 728 -24.27 -1.88 -27.53
CA ILE A 728 -23.45 -2.57 -26.52
C ILE A 728 -24.18 -3.80 -25.98
N VAL A 729 -25.46 -3.68 -25.65
CA VAL A 729 -26.26 -4.80 -25.12
C VAL A 729 -26.44 -5.88 -26.17
N GLU A 730 -26.68 -5.49 -27.42
CA GLU A 730 -26.78 -6.41 -28.56
C GLU A 730 -25.46 -7.14 -28.79
N TYR A 731 -24.32 -6.41 -28.77
CA TYR A 731 -22.98 -7.00 -28.87
C TYR A 731 -22.72 -8.05 -27.77
N LEU A 732 -23.03 -7.75 -26.51
CA LEU A 732 -22.88 -8.69 -25.41
C LEU A 732 -23.78 -9.92 -25.54
N HIS A 733 -24.97 -9.77 -26.15
CA HIS A 733 -25.87 -10.86 -26.36
C HIS A 733 -25.46 -11.75 -27.54
N GLU A 734 -25.10 -11.17 -28.67
CA GLU A 734 -24.89 -11.88 -29.94
C GLU A 734 -23.47 -12.46 -30.10
N GLN A 735 -22.45 -11.79 -29.59
CA GLN A 735 -21.06 -12.20 -29.79
C GLN A 735 -20.67 -13.37 -28.87
N PRO A 736 -20.37 -14.59 -29.41
CA PRO A 736 -20.08 -15.77 -28.58
C PRO A 736 -18.93 -15.60 -27.60
N ARG A 737 -17.95 -14.72 -27.91
CA ARG A 737 -16.82 -14.43 -27.05
C ARG A 737 -17.13 -13.43 -25.94
N ALA A 738 -18.24 -12.71 -26.04
CA ALA A 738 -18.63 -11.63 -25.15
C ALA A 738 -19.92 -11.92 -24.37
N THR A 739 -20.42 -13.16 -24.36
CA THR A 739 -21.69 -13.56 -23.69
C THR A 739 -21.60 -13.51 -22.17
N ALA A 740 -21.14 -12.38 -21.63
CA ALA A 740 -20.94 -12.16 -20.20
C ALA A 740 -22.27 -12.04 -19.45
N ARG A 741 -22.27 -12.47 -18.21
CA ARG A 741 -23.38 -12.23 -17.26
C ARG A 741 -23.39 -10.74 -16.93
N THR A 742 -24.50 -10.05 -17.25
CA THR A 742 -24.56 -8.59 -17.24
C THR A 742 -25.75 -8.07 -16.45
N LEU A 743 -25.48 -7.11 -15.56
CA LEU A 743 -26.46 -6.23 -14.94
C LEU A 743 -26.37 -4.86 -15.61
N PHE A 744 -27.42 -4.41 -16.24
CA PHE A 744 -27.48 -3.16 -16.98
C PHE A 744 -28.58 -2.27 -16.38
N ALA A 745 -28.17 -1.31 -15.54
CA ALA A 745 -29.08 -0.32 -14.99
C ALA A 745 -29.18 0.89 -15.92
N THR A 746 -30.38 1.31 -16.24
CA THR A 746 -30.62 2.41 -17.16
C THR A 746 -31.88 3.19 -16.79
N HIS A 747 -31.95 4.41 -17.28
CA HIS A 747 -33.13 5.24 -17.26
C HIS A 747 -33.83 5.28 -18.65
N TYR A 748 -33.21 4.67 -19.67
CA TYR A 748 -33.79 4.57 -20.99
C TYR A 748 -34.83 3.44 -21.04
N HIS A 749 -36.12 3.83 -21.08
CA HIS A 749 -37.22 2.88 -21.11
C HIS A 749 -37.33 2.13 -22.44
N GLU A 750 -36.81 2.70 -23.52
CA GLU A 750 -36.72 2.15 -24.86
C GLU A 750 -35.96 0.81 -24.88
N LEU A 751 -34.94 0.67 -24.03
CA LEU A 751 -34.16 -0.57 -23.93
C LEU A 751 -34.97 -1.75 -23.41
N ASN A 752 -36.14 -1.53 -22.80
CA ASN A 752 -37.05 -2.60 -22.40
C ASN A 752 -37.59 -3.40 -23.59
N GLU A 753 -37.66 -2.79 -24.78
CA GLU A 753 -38.08 -3.47 -26.00
C GLU A 753 -37.13 -4.59 -26.41
N MET A 754 -35.85 -4.52 -26.02
CA MET A 754 -34.87 -5.55 -26.36
C MET A 754 -35.25 -6.94 -25.83
N ALA A 755 -35.92 -7.03 -24.68
CA ALA A 755 -36.33 -8.30 -24.10
C ALA A 755 -37.37 -9.04 -24.96
N LYS A 756 -38.04 -8.37 -25.93
CA LYS A 756 -38.98 -9.00 -26.87
C LYS A 756 -38.25 -9.74 -27.99
N ASN A 757 -37.08 -9.22 -28.40
CA ASN A 757 -36.32 -9.71 -29.53
C ASN A 757 -35.14 -10.62 -29.10
N PHE A 758 -34.62 -10.42 -27.94
CA PHE A 758 -33.42 -11.11 -27.42
C PHE A 758 -33.78 -12.00 -26.23
N HIS A 759 -33.81 -13.31 -26.42
CA HIS A 759 -34.35 -14.26 -25.44
C HIS A 759 -33.63 -14.35 -24.12
N ARG A 760 -32.31 -14.00 -24.05
CA ARG A 760 -31.50 -14.01 -22.85
C ARG A 760 -31.50 -12.65 -22.11
N ILE A 761 -32.23 -11.65 -22.61
CA ILE A 761 -32.43 -10.37 -21.95
C ILE A 761 -33.73 -10.41 -21.15
N LYS A 762 -33.71 -10.06 -19.89
CA LYS A 762 -34.88 -9.97 -19.03
C LYS A 762 -34.98 -8.59 -18.37
N ASN A 763 -36.20 -8.03 -18.41
CA ASN A 763 -36.48 -6.74 -17.82
C ASN A 763 -36.85 -6.87 -16.34
N PHE A 764 -36.32 -5.97 -15.57
CA PHE A 764 -36.61 -5.79 -14.16
C PHE A 764 -36.76 -4.29 -13.85
N ASN A 765 -37.45 -4.00 -12.78
CA ASN A 765 -37.53 -2.67 -12.24
C ASN A 765 -37.34 -2.67 -10.71
N VAL A 766 -36.82 -1.57 -10.19
CA VAL A 766 -36.77 -1.35 -8.74
C VAL A 766 -38.04 -0.64 -8.35
N SER A 767 -38.91 -1.35 -7.61
CA SER A 767 -40.27 -0.91 -7.34
C SER A 767 -40.34 0.32 -6.44
N VAL A 768 -41.32 1.16 -6.77
CA VAL A 768 -41.71 2.35 -6.00
C VAL A 768 -43.22 2.30 -5.78
N LYS A 769 -43.69 2.82 -4.67
CA LYS A 769 -45.12 2.92 -4.35
C LYS A 769 -45.48 4.38 -4.16
N GLU A 770 -46.51 4.81 -4.90
CA GLU A 770 -47.11 6.11 -4.66
C GLU A 770 -48.22 6.00 -3.60
N VAL A 771 -48.10 6.78 -2.54
CA VAL A 771 -49.09 6.86 -1.45
C VAL A 771 -49.33 8.35 -1.16
N ASN A 772 -50.59 8.75 -1.37
CA ASN A 772 -51.02 10.15 -1.15
C ASN A 772 -50.17 11.21 -1.88
N GLY A 773 -49.77 10.93 -3.12
CA GLY A 773 -48.92 11.82 -3.93
C GLY A 773 -47.45 11.91 -3.47
N LYS A 774 -47.03 11.02 -2.58
CA LYS A 774 -45.64 10.84 -2.18
C LYS A 774 -45.11 9.49 -2.67
N ILE A 775 -43.89 9.49 -3.20
CA ILE A 775 -43.23 8.27 -3.63
C ILE A 775 -42.48 7.66 -2.45
N ILE A 776 -42.71 6.39 -2.21
CA ILE A 776 -41.97 5.54 -1.28
C ILE A 776 -41.14 4.57 -2.12
N PHE A 777 -39.82 4.66 -1.97
CA PHE A 777 -38.88 3.73 -2.59
C PHE A 777 -38.91 2.40 -1.84
N LEU A 778 -39.51 1.36 -2.47
CA LEU A 778 -39.54 0.03 -1.85
C LEU A 778 -38.19 -0.68 -1.93
N ARG A 779 -37.30 -0.21 -2.82
CA ARG A 779 -35.95 -0.77 -3.03
C ARG A 779 -35.94 -2.27 -3.35
N LYS A 780 -37.05 -2.78 -3.85
CA LYS A 780 -37.21 -4.19 -4.20
C LYS A 780 -37.21 -4.38 -5.71
N LEU A 781 -36.45 -5.37 -6.17
CA LEU A 781 -36.35 -5.76 -7.55
C LEU A 781 -37.58 -6.62 -7.94
N GLU A 782 -38.27 -6.24 -8.99
CA GLU A 782 -39.45 -6.94 -9.53
C GLU A 782 -39.29 -7.18 -11.04
N ARG A 783 -39.86 -8.24 -11.55
CA ARG A 783 -39.86 -8.53 -12.99
C ARG A 783 -40.74 -7.54 -13.75
N GLY A 784 -40.29 -7.12 -14.92
CA GLY A 784 -40.95 -6.16 -15.79
C GLY A 784 -40.21 -4.84 -15.88
N GLY A 785 -40.46 -4.06 -16.93
CA GLY A 785 -39.91 -2.72 -17.11
C GLY A 785 -40.78 -1.67 -16.41
N SER A 786 -40.21 -0.55 -16.01
CA SER A 786 -40.93 0.65 -15.56
C SER A 786 -41.22 1.52 -16.79
N GLU A 787 -42.46 2.00 -16.93
CA GLU A 787 -42.84 2.91 -18.02
C GLU A 787 -42.86 4.39 -17.59
N HIS A 788 -42.71 4.68 -16.30
CA HIS A 788 -42.81 6.03 -15.74
C HIS A 788 -41.50 6.62 -15.27
N SER A 789 -41.29 7.88 -15.59
CA SER A 789 -40.19 8.69 -15.06
C SER A 789 -40.57 9.37 -13.74
N PHE A 790 -39.74 9.28 -12.72
CA PHE A 790 -40.01 9.85 -11.39
C PHE A 790 -39.05 11.01 -11.03
N GLY A 791 -38.33 11.57 -12.02
CA GLY A 791 -37.32 12.61 -11.79
C GLY A 791 -37.86 13.85 -11.10
N ILE A 792 -39.10 14.31 -11.45
CA ILE A 792 -39.69 15.51 -10.84
C ILE A 792 -40.06 15.23 -9.37
N HIS A 793 -40.46 14.03 -9.03
CA HIS A 793 -40.76 13.66 -7.63
C HIS A 793 -39.47 13.57 -6.78
N VAL A 794 -38.37 13.12 -7.35
CA VAL A 794 -37.06 13.17 -6.68
C VAL A 794 -36.63 14.63 -6.42
N ALA A 795 -36.88 15.53 -7.38
CA ALA A 795 -36.63 16.96 -7.21
C ALA A 795 -37.46 17.58 -6.07
N ASP A 796 -38.73 17.17 -5.90
CA ASP A 796 -39.59 17.58 -4.78
C ASP A 796 -39.06 17.07 -3.42
N ILE A 797 -38.62 15.81 -3.36
CA ILE A 797 -38.00 15.22 -2.16
C ILE A 797 -36.68 15.93 -1.81
N ALA A 798 -35.89 16.35 -2.81
CA ALA A 798 -34.66 17.11 -2.63
C ALA A 798 -34.87 18.54 -2.13
N GLY A 799 -36.12 18.98 -1.98
CA GLY A 799 -36.45 20.31 -1.47
C GLY A 799 -36.50 21.39 -2.53
N MET A 800 -36.66 21.04 -3.82
CA MET A 800 -36.82 22.03 -4.88
C MET A 800 -38.08 22.88 -4.65
N PRO A 801 -38.06 24.19 -4.95
CA PRO A 801 -39.23 25.08 -4.77
C PRO A 801 -40.48 24.53 -5.45
N LYS A 802 -41.61 24.47 -4.71
CA LYS A 802 -42.86 23.84 -5.20
C LYS A 802 -43.40 24.48 -6.48
N SER A 803 -43.11 25.74 -6.76
CA SER A 803 -43.47 26.40 -8.01
C SER A 803 -42.76 25.79 -9.23
N ILE A 804 -41.46 25.41 -9.07
CA ILE A 804 -40.66 24.80 -10.12
C ILE A 804 -41.17 23.36 -10.36
N VAL A 805 -41.42 22.57 -9.27
CA VAL A 805 -41.95 21.22 -9.34
C VAL A 805 -43.30 21.19 -10.05
N LYS A 806 -44.24 22.13 -9.73
CA LYS A 806 -45.53 22.25 -10.41
C LYS A 806 -45.36 22.59 -11.89
N ARG A 807 -44.47 23.55 -12.24
CA ARG A 807 -44.25 23.91 -13.65
C ARG A 807 -43.62 22.73 -14.42
N ALA A 808 -42.67 22.01 -13.82
CA ALA A 808 -42.04 20.84 -14.43
C ALA A 808 -43.06 19.75 -14.73
N ASN A 809 -44.04 19.48 -13.86
CA ASN A 809 -45.13 18.54 -14.09
C ASN A 809 -46.04 18.94 -15.25
N ILE A 810 -46.29 20.23 -15.44
CA ILE A 810 -47.07 20.73 -16.57
C ILE A 810 -46.30 20.52 -17.86
N VAL A 811 -45.01 20.92 -17.90
CA VAL A 811 -44.16 20.74 -19.07
C VAL A 811 -44.02 19.25 -19.46
N LEU A 812 -43.84 18.36 -18.45
CA LEU A 812 -43.77 16.92 -18.72
C LEU A 812 -45.02 16.38 -19.41
N LYS A 813 -46.21 16.78 -18.95
CA LYS A 813 -47.46 16.39 -19.56
C LYS A 813 -47.62 16.91 -21.00
N GLU A 814 -47.16 18.13 -21.27
CA GLU A 814 -47.15 18.70 -22.63
C GLU A 814 -46.22 17.90 -23.54
N LEU A 815 -44.98 17.55 -23.07
CA LEU A 815 -44.00 16.78 -23.83
C LEU A 815 -44.47 15.31 -24.07
N GLU A 816 -45.14 14.70 -23.12
CA GLU A 816 -45.72 13.34 -23.25
C GLU A 816 -46.89 13.35 -24.21
N ALA A 817 -47.70 14.40 -24.20
CA ALA A 817 -48.82 14.53 -25.15
C ALA A 817 -48.34 14.73 -26.61
N ASP A 818 -47.30 15.55 -26.79
CA ASP A 818 -46.70 15.77 -28.12
C ASP A 818 -46.06 14.49 -28.67
N ASN A 819 -45.36 13.71 -27.82
CA ASN A 819 -44.82 12.43 -28.20
C ASN A 819 -45.87 11.37 -28.53
N ALA A 820 -47.04 11.42 -27.87
CA ALA A 820 -48.17 10.54 -28.20
C ALA A 820 -48.80 10.88 -29.55
N GLN A 821 -48.75 12.14 -30.00
CA GLN A 821 -49.23 12.57 -31.33
C GLN A 821 -48.20 12.30 -32.43
N VAL A 822 -46.92 12.33 -32.15
CA VAL A 822 -45.82 12.00 -33.09
C VAL A 822 -45.61 10.49 -33.16
N GLY A 823 -46.18 9.69 -32.29
CA GLY A 823 -46.06 8.21 -32.21
C GLY A 823 -46.68 7.41 -33.38
N SER A 824 -47.11 8.09 -34.46
CA SER A 824 -47.43 7.43 -35.73
C SER A 824 -46.31 7.51 -36.79
N VAL A 825 -45.19 8.20 -36.49
CA VAL A 825 -44.02 8.24 -37.38
C VAL A 825 -42.78 7.93 -36.58
N GLY A 826 -42.35 6.67 -36.60
CA GLY A 826 -40.96 6.34 -36.30
C GLY A 826 -40.65 5.59 -35.02
N LYS A 827 -41.44 4.62 -34.55
CA LYS A 827 -40.86 3.49 -33.81
C LYS A 827 -40.05 2.66 -34.80
N PRO A 828 -38.76 2.42 -34.66
CA PRO A 828 -38.03 1.48 -35.48
C PRO A 828 -38.64 0.11 -35.23
N SER A 829 -39.42 -0.42 -36.17
CA SER A 829 -39.90 -1.79 -36.11
C SER A 829 -38.71 -2.72 -36.23
N ALA A 830 -38.64 -3.75 -35.40
CA ALA A 830 -37.59 -4.77 -35.45
C ALA A 830 -37.34 -5.33 -36.87
N GLU A 831 -38.39 -5.41 -37.71
CA GLU A 831 -38.31 -5.84 -39.11
C GLU A 831 -37.42 -4.91 -39.99
N LYS A 832 -37.28 -3.61 -39.71
CA LYS A 832 -36.39 -2.71 -40.45
C LYS A 832 -34.92 -2.81 -40.00
N LEU A 833 -34.68 -3.23 -38.79
CA LEU A 833 -33.35 -3.48 -38.28
C LEU A 833 -32.77 -4.82 -38.75
N GLU A 834 -33.62 -5.85 -38.98
CA GLU A 834 -33.17 -7.13 -39.55
C GLU A 834 -32.70 -7.01 -40.98
N GLN A 835 -33.28 -6.13 -41.78
CA GLN A 835 -32.88 -5.93 -43.18
C GLN A 835 -31.52 -5.20 -43.37
N SER A 836 -30.96 -4.61 -42.30
CA SER A 836 -29.61 -4.02 -42.35
C SER A 836 -28.49 -4.99 -41.91
N ARG A 837 -28.84 -6.25 -41.62
CA ARG A 837 -27.87 -7.28 -41.14
C ARG A 837 -27.04 -7.94 -42.23
N GLU A 838 -27.25 -7.71 -43.50
CA GLU A 838 -26.44 -8.27 -44.56
C GLU A 838 -25.20 -7.37 -44.81
N GLY A 839 -24.08 -7.77 -44.27
CA GLY A 839 -22.78 -7.53 -44.85
C GLY A 839 -22.04 -6.23 -44.42
N VAL A 840 -21.78 -6.02 -43.13
CA VAL A 840 -20.61 -5.19 -42.76
C VAL A 840 -19.85 -5.89 -41.64
N GLN A 841 -18.77 -6.53 -42.00
CA GLN A 841 -17.69 -6.91 -41.12
C GLN A 841 -16.97 -5.59 -40.72
N LEU A 842 -17.45 -4.93 -39.66
CA LEU A 842 -16.82 -3.72 -39.13
C LEU A 842 -15.49 -4.12 -38.49
N SER A 843 -14.43 -3.92 -39.26
CA SER A 843 -13.11 -3.73 -38.72
C SER A 843 -13.16 -2.54 -37.74
N PHE A 844 -12.86 -2.75 -36.45
CA PHE A 844 -13.01 -1.78 -35.35
C PHE A 844 -11.93 -0.65 -35.40
N PHE A 845 -11.20 -0.54 -36.47
CA PHE A 845 -10.20 0.52 -36.72
C PHE A 845 -10.42 1.12 -38.11
N GLN A 846 -11.40 2.01 -38.23
CA GLN A 846 -11.43 3.06 -39.23
C GLN A 846 -12.70 3.90 -39.06
N LEU A 847 -12.66 4.90 -38.19
CA LEU A 847 -13.41 6.14 -38.39
C LEU A 847 -12.65 6.95 -39.45
N ASP A 848 -12.69 6.50 -40.67
CA ASP A 848 -12.27 7.29 -41.83
C ASP A 848 -13.44 8.20 -42.19
N ASP A 849 -13.35 9.46 -41.75
CA ASP A 849 -14.12 10.53 -42.35
C ASP A 849 -13.79 10.53 -43.85
N PRO A 850 -14.78 10.34 -44.77
CA PRO A 850 -14.54 10.29 -46.21
C PRO A 850 -13.75 11.51 -46.72
N VAL A 851 -13.91 12.67 -46.09
CA VAL A 851 -13.17 13.90 -46.38
C VAL A 851 -11.72 13.78 -45.98
N LEU A 852 -11.41 13.23 -44.78
CA LEU A 852 -10.04 13.00 -44.32
C LEU A 852 -9.33 11.92 -45.15
N THR A 853 -10.04 10.88 -45.58
CA THR A 853 -9.53 9.85 -46.45
C THR A 853 -9.17 10.42 -47.82
N GLN A 854 -10.04 11.25 -48.43
CA GLN A 854 -9.78 11.93 -49.69
C GLN A 854 -8.58 12.87 -49.61
N ILE A 855 -8.46 13.64 -48.53
CA ILE A 855 -7.30 14.49 -48.26
C ILE A 855 -6.02 13.66 -48.13
N ARG A 856 -6.06 12.57 -47.38
CA ARG A 856 -4.90 11.68 -47.21
C ARG A 856 -4.44 11.12 -48.57
N ASP A 857 -5.36 10.63 -49.37
CA ASP A 857 -5.06 10.01 -50.64
C ASP A 857 -4.53 11.04 -51.64
N GLU A 858 -5.06 12.25 -51.65
CA GLU A 858 -4.51 13.39 -52.42
C GLU A 858 -3.10 13.80 -51.99
N ILE A 859 -2.83 13.82 -50.69
CA ILE A 859 -1.51 14.14 -50.15
C ILE A 859 -0.49 13.01 -50.43
N ILE A 860 -0.86 11.76 -50.31
CA ILE A 860 0.00 10.61 -50.56
C ILE A 860 0.35 10.50 -52.06
N GLY A 861 -0.58 10.86 -52.95
CA GLY A 861 -0.38 10.87 -54.40
C GLY A 861 0.48 12.03 -54.94
N LEU A 862 0.90 12.98 -54.05
CA LEU A 862 1.72 14.13 -54.47
C LEU A 862 3.21 13.77 -54.50
N ASP A 863 3.83 13.86 -55.69
CA ASP A 863 5.28 13.82 -55.83
C ASP A 863 5.87 15.23 -55.58
N ILE A 864 6.17 15.51 -54.28
CA ILE A 864 6.62 16.83 -53.78
C ILE A 864 7.95 17.27 -54.47
N ASN A 865 8.78 16.32 -54.93
CA ASN A 865 10.11 16.64 -55.51
C ASN A 865 10.02 17.15 -56.95
N ASN A 866 8.89 16.90 -57.64
CA ASN A 866 8.70 17.28 -59.02
C ASN A 866 7.67 18.44 -59.23
N LEU A 867 7.14 19.01 -58.15
CA LEU A 867 6.19 20.11 -58.20
C LEU A 867 6.92 21.45 -58.27
N THR A 868 6.47 22.31 -59.22
CA THR A 868 6.86 23.70 -59.14
C THR A 868 6.12 24.47 -58.02
N PRO A 869 6.65 25.59 -57.51
CA PRO A 869 6.01 26.36 -56.44
C PRO A 869 4.57 26.81 -56.77
N VAL A 870 4.24 27.04 -58.03
CA VAL A 870 2.88 27.41 -58.47
C VAL A 870 1.96 26.20 -58.42
N GLU A 871 2.42 25.04 -58.87
CA GLU A 871 1.66 23.79 -58.81
C GLU A 871 1.41 23.36 -57.37
N ALA A 872 2.38 23.52 -56.48
CA ALA A 872 2.23 23.25 -55.06
C ALA A 872 1.14 24.13 -54.42
N LEU A 873 1.13 25.42 -54.74
CA LEU A 873 0.10 26.36 -54.29
C LEU A 873 -1.31 26.02 -54.82
N ASN A 874 -1.39 25.55 -56.08
CA ASN A 874 -2.65 25.12 -56.67
C ASN A 874 -3.16 23.83 -56.00
N LYS A 875 -2.29 22.87 -55.72
CA LYS A 875 -2.66 21.62 -55.01
C LYS A 875 -3.07 21.90 -53.58
N LEU A 876 -2.42 22.77 -52.85
CA LEU A 876 -2.85 23.21 -51.52
C LEU A 876 -4.22 23.88 -51.56
N ASN A 877 -4.53 24.64 -52.62
CA ASN A 877 -5.85 25.27 -52.79
C ASN A 877 -6.95 24.22 -53.11
N GLU A 878 -6.62 23.13 -53.86
CA GLU A 878 -7.52 22.03 -54.11
C GLU A 878 -7.85 21.28 -52.84
N ILE A 879 -6.84 20.92 -52.04
CA ILE A 879 -7.00 20.29 -50.73
C ILE A 879 -7.82 21.17 -49.78
N LYS A 880 -7.56 22.48 -49.76
CA LYS A 880 -8.34 23.43 -48.96
C LYS A 880 -9.79 23.48 -49.37
N ARG A 881 -10.14 23.30 -50.67
CA ARG A 881 -11.53 23.25 -51.14
C ARG A 881 -12.25 21.98 -50.72
N ILE A 882 -11.57 20.87 -50.52
CA ILE A 882 -12.12 19.64 -49.99
C ILE A 882 -12.55 19.82 -48.53
N VAL A 883 -11.75 20.58 -47.75
CA VAL A 883 -12.02 20.85 -46.32
C VAL A 883 -13.16 21.89 -46.12
N LEU A 884 -13.32 22.81 -47.06
CA LEU A 884 -14.30 23.90 -46.98
C LEU A 884 -15.35 23.74 -48.11
N PRO A 885 -16.38 22.90 -47.92
CA PRO A 885 -17.47 22.84 -48.89
C PRO A 885 -18.20 24.20 -48.86
N ASN A 886 -18.36 24.80 -50.03
CA ASN A 886 -18.93 26.08 -50.37
C ASN A 886 -19.97 26.62 -49.37
N SER A 887 -19.58 27.64 -48.60
CA SER A 887 -20.52 28.57 -48.00
C SER A 887 -20.87 29.66 -49.03
N LYS A 888 -21.69 29.30 -50.02
CA LYS A 888 -22.46 30.28 -50.86
C LYS A 888 -23.77 29.63 -51.23
N ASN A 889 -24.76 29.83 -50.38
CA ASN A 889 -26.14 30.13 -50.68
C ASN A 889 -26.99 30.04 -49.40
N LYS A 890 -26.98 31.06 -48.63
CA LYS A 890 -28.11 31.95 -48.18
C LYS A 890 -27.58 32.87 -47.10
#